data_92edd9002f195703200cc64b6d17531a
#
_entry.id   92edd9002f195703200cc64b6d17531a
#
_cell.length_a   1.000
_cell.length_b   1.000
_cell.length_c   1.000
_cell.angle_alpha   90.00
_cell.angle_beta   90.00
_cell.angle_gamma   90.00
#
_symmetry.space_group_name_H-M   'P 1'
#
loop_
_entity.id
_entity.type
_entity.pdbx_description
1 polymer ?
#
loop_
_entity_poly.entity_id
_entity_poly.type
_entity_poly.pdbx_seq_one_letter_code
_entity_poly.pdbx_strand_id
1 'polypeptide(L)'
;IYINGELSNISETPNAPLAIKSPARFTIGGWYNHYDYLGDIDEVRISNTVRSANWAKLQHENQKPMQTLTGIVIEPGDHFSLSTREAKVLEDSKTTFRAKAIGAQKIYWVLKKDQQETVLAVDRLAYTFDAGRVSGETKAILQCKAVYPQGVRIQDIDITIQENIPEPLFTLSAPKDWDGRQEIEVVPIISNLESMQAANASKLAIEWKTGPFAIIKEDRSDKLILKRAQQSGILNVTASINNGGSIISKSVQIAVTEPKQDLLLVREPEPDEKPQQGQFYARDRSNQGTLFYNGTLEADITPKSGSVFLKLYADEELIQTVTSKLAPDRSYSLCVKLKAGLIKYRVEFGVDSDQVLDKIDDIVCGDAYLIDGQSNALATDTAEKSPAETNTWIRSYSIPTQNPKENQGNLWVLPVWKAQDGQRSELGWWGMELAKQLVESQKVPVFMINAAVGGTRIDQHQRNIENPEDLSTIYGRMLWRVKRAKLTHGIRAILWHQGENDQGADGPTGGFGWETYHSFFIEMAAGWKQDFPNVERYYVFQIWPNSCAMGGRNGSGDMLREKQRQLPELFSIMSILSTLGVQPEGGCHFPLEGWGKFARMVRPLIERDFYGNIPNGPIGSPNLRRATYHPSHESIDLEFDQPVVWQESIAGEFYLDGQRARIVSGSANGNTLTLKFSEPSRAAKITYLKETDWSQKRLLKGLNGLAALTFCNAPIVEQ
;
A
#
# COMPACT_ATOMS: atom_id res chain seq x y z
N ILE A 1 0.46 -17.44 32.07
CA ILE A 1 0.30 -16.06 31.65
C ILE A 1 -0.65 -15.38 32.62
N TYR A 2 -0.30 -14.18 33.04
CA TYR A 2 -1.13 -13.34 33.90
C TYR A 2 -1.53 -12.08 33.07
N ILE A 3 -2.80 -11.70 33.15
CA ILE A 3 -3.33 -10.47 32.55
C ILE A 3 -4.03 -9.71 33.67
N ASN A 4 -3.73 -8.42 33.83
CA ASN A 4 -4.28 -7.58 34.92
C ASN A 4 -4.03 -8.18 36.33
N GLY A 5 -2.90 -8.86 36.54
CA GLY A 5 -2.54 -9.48 37.80
C GLY A 5 -3.24 -10.82 38.11
N GLU A 6 -4.12 -11.29 37.24
CA GLU A 6 -4.85 -12.54 37.39
C GLU A 6 -4.38 -13.61 36.38
N LEU A 7 -4.41 -14.88 36.82
CA LEU A 7 -4.03 -15.99 35.95
C LEU A 7 -5.04 -16.14 34.81
N SER A 8 -4.57 -15.91 33.57
CA SER A 8 -5.39 -16.00 32.36
C SER A 8 -5.23 -17.33 31.62
N ASN A 9 -4.00 -17.89 31.59
CA ASN A 9 -3.74 -19.15 30.90
C ASN A 9 -2.54 -19.88 31.51
N ILE A 10 -2.57 -21.21 31.43
CA ILE A 10 -1.47 -22.09 31.80
C ILE A 10 -1.06 -22.87 30.56
N SER A 11 0.23 -22.83 30.17
CA SER A 11 0.76 -23.69 29.14
C SER A 11 0.82 -25.12 29.61
N GLU A 12 0.26 -26.06 28.86
CA GLU A 12 0.35 -27.50 29.11
C GLU A 12 1.66 -28.13 28.63
N THR A 13 2.55 -27.31 28.03
CA THR A 13 3.83 -27.83 27.55
C THR A 13 4.74 -28.21 28.69
N PRO A 14 5.35 -29.43 28.71
CA PRO A 14 6.25 -29.84 29.76
C PRO A 14 7.39 -28.84 29.95
N ASN A 15 7.71 -28.54 31.20
CA ASN A 15 8.81 -27.67 31.61
C ASN A 15 10.17 -28.28 31.21
N ALA A 16 10.53 -28.22 29.92
CA ALA A 16 11.91 -28.45 29.55
C ALA A 16 12.70 -27.15 29.76
N PRO A 17 13.89 -27.20 30.35
CA PRO A 17 14.75 -26.04 30.46
C PRO A 17 14.99 -25.45 29.06
N LEU A 18 14.70 -24.19 28.88
CA LEU A 18 15.03 -23.47 27.64
C LEU A 18 16.55 -23.43 27.48
N ALA A 19 17.10 -24.28 26.64
CA ALA A 19 18.49 -24.19 26.23
C ALA A 19 18.61 -23.06 25.19
N ILE A 20 18.93 -21.86 25.65
CA ILE A 20 19.23 -20.72 24.77
C ILE A 20 20.58 -21.00 24.13
N LYS A 21 20.56 -21.32 22.82
CA LYS A 21 21.78 -21.42 22.00
C LYS A 21 22.16 -20.03 21.49
N SER A 22 23.41 -19.64 21.74
CA SER A 22 23.94 -18.38 21.17
C SER A 22 24.31 -18.58 19.68
N PRO A 23 23.98 -17.59 18.78
CA PRO A 23 23.29 -16.35 19.05
C PRO A 23 21.76 -16.51 18.98
N ALA A 24 21.08 -16.37 20.12
CA ALA A 24 19.63 -16.29 20.16
C ALA A 24 19.19 -14.81 20.09
N ARG A 25 18.14 -14.52 19.32
CA ARG A 25 17.50 -13.20 19.32
C ARG A 25 16.39 -13.20 20.36
N PHE A 26 16.37 -12.16 21.18
CA PHE A 26 15.25 -11.86 22.06
C PHE A 26 14.51 -10.66 21.46
N THR A 27 13.23 -10.84 21.13
CA THR A 27 12.41 -9.81 20.51
C THR A 27 11.35 -9.34 21.49
N ILE A 28 11.12 -8.03 21.56
CA ILE A 28 10.05 -7.43 22.36
C ILE A 28 9.14 -6.69 21.38
N GLY A 29 7.84 -6.98 21.44
CA GLY A 29 6.84 -6.28 20.63
C GLY A 29 6.75 -6.71 19.17
N GLY A 30 7.43 -7.77 18.76
CA GLY A 30 7.31 -8.30 17.40
C GLY A 30 8.07 -9.60 17.19
N TRP A 31 7.75 -10.32 16.11
CA TRP A 31 8.42 -11.54 15.72
C TRP A 31 8.45 -11.72 14.21
N TYR A 32 9.63 -11.92 13.63
CA TYR A 32 9.85 -12.24 12.21
C TYR A 32 9.31 -11.20 11.23
N ASN A 33 9.31 -9.91 11.56
CA ASN A 33 8.65 -8.84 10.81
C ASN A 33 7.13 -9.04 10.64
N HIS A 34 6.54 -9.86 11.49
CA HIS A 34 5.11 -10.14 11.60
C HIS A 34 4.74 -10.06 13.08
N TYR A 35 3.48 -9.84 13.39
CA TYR A 35 2.96 -9.81 14.77
C TYR A 35 3.54 -8.69 15.63
N ASP A 36 3.65 -7.48 15.06
CA ASP A 36 4.06 -6.31 15.82
C ASP A 36 3.00 -5.98 16.87
N TYR A 37 3.45 -5.71 18.10
CA TYR A 37 2.57 -5.28 19.16
C TYR A 37 2.18 -3.81 18.94
N LEU A 38 0.89 -3.54 18.80
CA LEU A 38 0.34 -2.20 18.75
C LEU A 38 -0.11 -1.77 20.15
N GLY A 39 0.63 -0.86 20.74
CA GLY A 39 0.35 -0.34 22.07
C GLY A 39 1.61 0.13 22.77
N ASP A 40 1.42 0.75 23.91
CA ASP A 40 2.52 1.20 24.74
C ASP A 40 3.12 0.02 25.50
N ILE A 41 4.45 -0.10 25.52
CA ILE A 41 5.19 -1.04 26.34
C ILE A 41 5.92 -0.22 27.41
N ASP A 42 5.47 -0.35 28.63
CA ASP A 42 6.15 0.17 29.82
C ASP A 42 6.83 -1.00 30.54
N GLU A 43 7.95 -0.82 31.12
CA GLU A 43 8.70 -1.69 32.00
C GLU A 43 8.74 -3.21 31.62
N VAL A 44 9.72 -3.62 30.84
CA VAL A 44 10.01 -5.03 30.57
C VAL A 44 10.94 -5.61 31.63
N ARG A 45 10.52 -6.70 32.29
CA ARG A 45 11.30 -7.38 33.34
C ARG A 45 11.60 -8.84 32.97
N ILE A 46 12.86 -9.23 33.05
CA ILE A 46 13.31 -10.60 32.88
C ILE A 46 13.75 -11.12 34.26
N SER A 47 13.25 -12.27 34.66
CA SER A 47 13.57 -12.89 35.95
C SER A 47 14.17 -14.28 35.74
N ASN A 48 15.22 -14.62 36.47
CA ASN A 48 15.82 -15.94 36.50
C ASN A 48 15.13 -16.89 37.50
N THR A 49 14.06 -16.43 38.14
CA THR A 49 13.28 -17.22 39.11
C THR A 49 11.80 -17.17 38.73
N VAL A 50 11.09 -18.27 39.03
CA VAL A 50 9.64 -18.33 38.88
C VAL A 50 9.00 -17.38 39.89
N ARG A 51 8.16 -16.47 39.44
CA ARG A 51 7.42 -15.53 40.30
C ARG A 51 6.07 -16.12 40.67
N SER A 52 5.63 -15.85 41.90
CA SER A 52 4.32 -16.30 42.38
C SER A 52 3.17 -15.50 41.81
N ALA A 53 1.95 -16.05 41.81
CA ALA A 53 0.72 -15.34 41.45
C ALA A 53 0.54 -14.05 42.29
N ASN A 54 0.88 -14.11 43.59
CA ASN A 54 0.81 -12.95 44.47
C ASN A 54 1.81 -11.87 44.09
N TRP A 55 2.98 -12.23 43.56
CA TRP A 55 3.95 -11.26 43.04
C TRP A 55 3.38 -10.56 41.78
N ALA A 56 2.79 -11.31 40.82
CA ALA A 56 2.19 -10.75 39.62
C ALA A 56 1.02 -9.80 39.98
N LYS A 57 0.17 -10.19 40.92
CA LYS A 57 -0.92 -9.36 41.41
C LYS A 57 -0.41 -8.09 42.10
N LEU A 58 0.61 -8.19 42.95
CA LEU A 58 1.21 -7.03 43.60
C LEU A 58 1.83 -6.04 42.60
N GLN A 59 2.51 -6.54 41.56
CA GLN A 59 3.05 -5.68 40.49
C GLN A 59 1.92 -4.92 39.74
N HIS A 60 0.83 -5.62 39.42
CA HIS A 60 -0.33 -4.99 38.79
C HIS A 60 -0.97 -3.90 39.68
N GLU A 61 -1.16 -4.21 40.99
CA GLU A 61 -1.73 -3.22 41.93
C GLU A 61 -0.84 -1.99 42.11
N ASN A 62 0.48 -2.15 42.08
CA ASN A 62 1.43 -1.02 42.15
C ASN A 62 1.44 -0.12 40.93
N GLN A 63 1.01 -0.62 39.76
CA GLN A 63 0.98 0.13 38.49
C GLN A 63 -0.36 0.81 38.23
N LYS A 64 -1.36 0.56 39.07
CA LYS A 64 -2.66 1.24 38.93
C LYS A 64 -2.52 2.73 39.15
N PRO A 65 -3.25 3.56 38.35
CA PRO A 65 -3.23 5.02 38.48
C PRO A 65 -3.64 5.53 39.87
N MET A 66 -4.45 4.73 40.57
CA MET A 66 -4.88 4.99 41.95
C MET A 66 -4.19 4.05 42.90
N GLN A 67 -3.37 4.59 43.77
CA GLN A 67 -2.69 3.81 44.80
C GLN A 67 -3.69 3.24 45.78
N THR A 68 -3.88 1.91 45.80
CA THR A 68 -4.86 1.23 46.64
C THR A 68 -4.21 0.38 47.77
N LEU A 69 -2.88 0.30 47.78
CA LEU A 69 -2.14 -0.54 48.75
C LEU A 69 -1.98 0.07 50.14
N THR A 70 -2.12 1.39 50.26
CA THR A 70 -2.05 2.10 51.53
C THR A 70 -3.33 2.89 51.76
N GLY A 71 -3.93 2.78 52.91
CA GLY A 71 -5.09 3.58 53.32
C GLY A 71 -4.69 4.88 54.01
N ILE A 72 -5.67 5.70 54.36
CA ILE A 72 -5.46 6.92 55.15
C ILE A 72 -5.16 6.58 56.62
N VAL A 73 -4.46 7.48 57.29
CA VAL A 73 -4.34 7.45 58.74
C VAL A 73 -5.67 7.92 59.34
N ILE A 74 -6.34 7.08 60.12
CA ILE A 74 -7.62 7.40 60.78
C ILE A 74 -7.36 8.22 62.04
N GLU A 75 -7.74 9.49 62.03
CA GLU A 75 -7.68 10.33 63.24
C GLU A 75 -9.03 10.21 64.01
N PRO A 76 -8.99 10.19 65.34
CA PRO A 76 -10.22 10.13 66.13
C PRO A 76 -11.13 11.37 65.92
N GLY A 77 -12.42 11.12 65.67
CA GLY A 77 -13.41 12.21 65.46
C GLY A 77 -14.42 11.87 64.35
N ASP A 78 -15.24 12.85 63.99
CA ASP A 78 -16.29 12.68 62.99
C ASP A 78 -16.49 13.88 62.08
N HIS A 79 -15.52 14.80 61.99
CA HIS A 79 -15.62 16.03 61.22
C HIS A 79 -15.33 15.77 59.72
N PHE A 80 -16.26 16.24 58.85
CA PHE A 80 -16.09 16.18 57.41
C PHE A 80 -16.36 17.55 56.79
N SER A 81 -15.38 18.14 56.08
CA SER A 81 -15.48 19.36 55.34
C SER A 81 -14.54 19.41 54.11
N LEU A 82 -14.92 20.19 53.12
CA LEU A 82 -14.10 20.48 51.94
C LEU A 82 -13.53 21.91 52.01
N SER A 83 -12.41 22.15 51.34
CA SER A 83 -11.78 23.48 51.25
C SER A 83 -12.67 24.55 50.61
N THR A 84 -13.56 24.13 49.72
CA THR A 84 -14.56 24.95 49.05
C THR A 84 -15.77 24.14 48.63
N ARG A 85 -16.88 24.81 48.28
CA ARG A 85 -18.08 24.18 47.71
C ARG A 85 -18.27 24.53 46.25
N GLU A 86 -17.57 25.52 45.75
CA GLU A 86 -17.60 25.94 44.37
C GLU A 86 -16.20 26.38 43.93
N ALA A 87 -15.90 26.28 42.66
CA ALA A 87 -14.65 26.75 42.05
C ALA A 87 -14.86 27.12 40.59
N LYS A 88 -14.28 28.24 40.18
CA LYS A 88 -14.09 28.58 38.77
C LYS A 88 -12.66 28.36 38.41
N VAL A 89 -12.40 27.53 37.44
CA VAL A 89 -11.07 27.17 36.98
C VAL A 89 -10.93 27.44 35.48
N LEU A 90 -9.79 27.84 35.06
CA LEU A 90 -9.51 27.96 33.62
C LEU A 90 -9.26 26.55 33.03
N GLU A 91 -9.63 26.36 31.79
CA GLU A 91 -9.23 25.14 31.08
C GLU A 91 -7.69 24.97 31.09
N ASP A 92 -7.24 23.72 30.94
CA ASP A 92 -5.84 23.32 30.98
C ASP A 92 -5.09 23.72 32.26
N SER A 93 -5.84 24.11 33.32
CA SER A 93 -5.27 24.44 34.61
C SER A 93 -5.45 23.31 35.63
N LYS A 94 -4.56 23.33 36.65
CA LYS A 94 -4.61 22.34 37.75
C LYS A 94 -4.93 23.04 39.05
N THR A 95 -5.99 22.60 39.73
CA THR A 95 -6.43 23.15 41.00
C THR A 95 -6.49 22.06 42.07
N THR A 96 -5.87 22.29 43.22
CA THR A 96 -5.87 21.30 44.30
C THR A 96 -6.99 21.60 45.31
N PHE A 97 -7.88 20.64 45.47
CA PHE A 97 -8.93 20.62 46.50
C PHE A 97 -8.50 19.78 47.67
N ARG A 98 -8.95 20.17 48.87
CA ARG A 98 -8.61 19.47 50.13
C ARG A 98 -9.88 19.10 50.87
N ALA A 99 -9.83 17.91 51.47
CA ALA A 99 -10.83 17.43 52.40
C ALA A 99 -10.23 17.30 53.80
N LYS A 100 -11.00 17.63 54.83
CA LYS A 100 -10.75 17.25 56.22
C LYS A 100 -11.80 16.21 56.56
N ALA A 101 -11.39 14.96 56.80
CA ALA A 101 -12.29 13.81 57.03
C ALA A 101 -11.83 13.00 58.24
N ILE A 102 -11.95 13.63 59.42
CA ILE A 102 -11.55 13.05 60.70
C ILE A 102 -12.49 11.88 61.00
N GLY A 103 -11.92 10.69 61.37
CA GLY A 103 -12.66 9.48 61.65
C GLY A 103 -13.11 8.67 60.41
N ALA A 104 -12.89 9.17 59.21
CA ALA A 104 -13.22 8.44 57.97
C ALA A 104 -12.29 7.23 57.79
N GLN A 105 -12.85 6.08 57.47
CA GLN A 105 -12.12 4.85 57.17
C GLN A 105 -11.64 4.77 55.74
N LYS A 106 -12.33 5.49 54.80
CA LYS A 106 -12.03 5.54 53.41
C LYS A 106 -12.52 6.83 52.77
N ILE A 107 -11.80 7.32 51.78
CA ILE A 107 -12.15 8.54 51.04
C ILE A 107 -12.10 8.26 49.54
N TYR A 108 -13.08 8.73 48.82
CA TYR A 108 -13.13 8.70 47.36
C TYR A 108 -13.34 10.12 46.82
N TRP A 109 -12.52 10.47 45.78
CA TRP A 109 -12.81 11.60 44.95
C TRP A 109 -13.43 11.08 43.65
N VAL A 110 -14.63 11.58 43.33
CA VAL A 110 -15.45 11.14 42.19
C VAL A 110 -15.79 12.32 41.33
N LEU A 111 -15.50 12.26 40.06
CA LEU A 111 -15.97 13.24 39.09
C LEU A 111 -17.31 12.79 38.53
N LYS A 112 -18.28 13.71 38.56
CA LYS A 112 -19.55 13.59 37.86
C LYS A 112 -19.61 14.58 36.72
N LYS A 113 -19.63 14.06 35.52
CA LYS A 113 -19.70 14.84 34.27
C LYS A 113 -20.55 14.06 33.28
N ASP A 114 -21.45 14.71 32.58
CA ASP A 114 -22.28 14.13 31.51
C ASP A 114 -23.01 12.83 31.94
N GLN A 115 -23.54 12.79 33.16
CA GLN A 115 -24.22 11.65 33.80
C GLN A 115 -23.30 10.43 34.10
N GLN A 116 -22.01 10.57 33.93
CA GLN A 116 -21.05 9.55 34.31
C GLN A 116 -20.37 9.88 35.62
N GLU A 117 -20.10 8.84 36.42
CA GLU A 117 -19.30 8.91 37.63
C GLU A 117 -17.96 8.22 37.42
N THR A 118 -16.89 8.94 37.63
CA THR A 118 -15.51 8.39 37.53
C THR A 118 -14.77 8.58 38.85
N VAL A 119 -14.28 7.50 39.45
CA VAL A 119 -13.43 7.57 40.66
C VAL A 119 -12.05 8.05 40.25
N LEU A 120 -11.63 9.22 40.76
CA LEU A 120 -10.37 9.86 40.42
C LEU A 120 -9.24 9.58 41.40
N ALA A 121 -9.57 9.41 42.68
CA ALA A 121 -8.61 9.09 43.70
C ALA A 121 -9.27 8.38 44.88
N VAL A 122 -8.49 7.56 45.60
CA VAL A 122 -8.89 6.83 46.81
C VAL A 122 -7.91 7.18 47.91
N ASP A 123 -8.44 7.32 49.16
CA ASP A 123 -7.66 7.54 50.37
C ASP A 123 -6.67 8.73 50.33
N ARG A 124 -7.08 9.79 49.66
CA ARG A 124 -6.34 11.06 49.55
C ARG A 124 -7.14 12.21 50.18
N LEU A 125 -6.53 12.96 51.10
CA LEU A 125 -7.11 14.15 51.69
C LEU A 125 -6.97 15.39 50.78
N ALA A 126 -6.20 15.29 49.74
CA ALA A 126 -6.08 16.30 48.71
C ALA A 126 -6.15 15.65 47.33
N TYR A 127 -6.83 16.32 46.40
CA TYR A 127 -6.88 15.93 45.00
C TYR A 127 -6.60 17.13 44.10
N THR A 128 -5.69 16.96 43.17
CA THR A 128 -5.40 17.97 42.15
C THR A 128 -6.26 17.68 40.92
N PHE A 129 -7.28 18.48 40.74
CA PHE A 129 -8.18 18.44 39.60
C PHE A 129 -7.48 19.04 38.39
N ASP A 130 -7.44 18.31 37.31
CA ASP A 130 -7.00 18.76 36.00
C ASP A 130 -8.24 19.11 35.18
N ALA A 131 -8.38 20.39 34.84
CA ALA A 131 -9.57 20.88 34.16
C ALA A 131 -9.64 20.38 32.70
N GLY A 132 -8.49 19.99 32.09
CA GLY A 132 -8.43 19.63 30.69
C GLY A 132 -8.90 20.75 29.78
N ARG A 133 -9.01 20.45 28.49
CA ARG A 133 -9.55 21.36 27.50
C ARG A 133 -11.09 21.24 27.42
N VAL A 134 -11.76 22.37 27.17
CA VAL A 134 -13.20 22.45 26.98
C VAL A 134 -13.54 23.34 25.79
N SER A 135 -14.73 23.12 25.18
CA SER A 135 -15.31 24.01 24.18
C SER A 135 -16.52 24.70 24.81
N GLY A 136 -16.35 25.95 25.17
CA GLY A 136 -17.33 26.70 25.96
C GLY A 136 -17.26 26.39 27.46
N GLU A 137 -18.00 27.20 28.26
CA GLU A 137 -18.08 27.02 29.70
C GLU A 137 -18.69 25.65 30.04
N THR A 138 -17.94 24.82 30.75
CA THR A 138 -18.35 23.45 31.10
C THR A 138 -18.51 23.31 32.62
N LYS A 139 -19.57 22.64 33.06
CA LYS A 139 -19.84 22.36 34.48
C LYS A 139 -19.48 20.91 34.80
N ALA A 140 -18.86 20.70 35.94
CA ALA A 140 -18.58 19.39 36.50
C ALA A 140 -18.78 19.40 38.02
N ILE A 141 -19.08 18.27 38.62
CA ILE A 141 -19.17 18.12 40.08
C ILE A 141 -18.04 17.20 40.53
N LEU A 142 -17.16 17.72 41.38
CA LEU A 142 -16.16 16.93 42.06
C LEU A 142 -16.67 16.52 43.45
N GLN A 143 -17.06 15.29 43.59
CA GLN A 143 -17.64 14.77 44.81
C GLN A 143 -16.60 14.11 45.68
N CYS A 144 -16.53 14.43 46.95
CA CYS A 144 -15.77 13.70 47.96
C CYS A 144 -16.71 12.84 48.80
N LYS A 145 -16.52 11.53 48.77
CA LYS A 145 -17.24 10.52 49.57
C LYS A 145 -16.34 10.04 50.70
N ALA A 146 -16.71 10.28 51.94
CA ALA A 146 -16.02 9.81 53.13
C ALA A 146 -16.82 8.71 53.81
N VAL A 147 -16.23 7.54 54.00
CA VAL A 147 -16.84 6.36 54.61
C VAL A 147 -16.52 6.35 56.09
N TYR A 148 -17.55 6.38 56.93
CA TYR A 148 -17.48 6.26 58.38
C TYR A 148 -18.13 4.96 58.85
N PRO A 149 -17.89 4.54 60.10
CA PRO A 149 -18.55 3.35 60.64
C PRO A 149 -20.09 3.42 60.61
N GLN A 150 -20.63 4.65 60.67
CA GLN A 150 -22.08 4.93 60.68
C GLN A 150 -22.67 5.13 59.28
N GLY A 151 -21.86 5.12 58.21
CA GLY A 151 -22.32 5.34 56.85
C GLY A 151 -21.42 6.26 56.01
N VAL A 152 -21.84 6.53 54.81
CA VAL A 152 -21.09 7.38 53.85
C VAL A 152 -21.61 8.82 53.95
N ARG A 153 -20.69 9.77 54.10
CA ARG A 153 -20.98 11.21 54.00
C ARG A 153 -20.44 11.75 52.66
N ILE A 154 -21.22 12.58 52.01
CA ILE A 154 -20.89 13.07 50.69
C ILE A 154 -20.90 14.60 50.74
N GLN A 155 -19.91 15.20 50.10
CA GLN A 155 -19.85 16.66 49.84
C GLN A 155 -19.38 16.91 48.43
N ASP A 156 -20.00 17.90 47.80
CA ASP A 156 -19.79 18.27 46.42
C ASP A 156 -19.04 19.61 46.32
N ILE A 157 -18.22 19.72 45.28
CA ILE A 157 -17.64 20.95 44.80
C ILE A 157 -18.16 21.18 43.38
N ASP A 158 -18.94 22.25 43.20
CA ASP A 158 -19.41 22.66 41.89
C ASP A 158 -18.24 23.34 41.13
N ILE A 159 -17.77 22.73 40.07
CA ILE A 159 -16.67 23.26 39.26
C ILE A 159 -17.23 23.83 37.96
N THR A 160 -16.93 25.10 37.69
CA THR A 160 -17.13 25.74 36.39
C THR A 160 -15.77 25.87 35.69
N ILE A 161 -15.59 25.16 34.61
CA ILE A 161 -14.41 25.25 33.77
C ILE A 161 -14.66 26.32 32.73
N GLN A 162 -13.85 27.36 32.71
CA GLN A 162 -13.99 28.49 31.79
C GLN A 162 -13.02 28.29 30.61
N GLU A 163 -13.54 28.34 29.40
CA GLU A 163 -12.76 28.39 28.19
C GLU A 163 -11.97 29.70 28.13
N ASN A 164 -10.65 29.61 27.88
CA ASN A 164 -9.78 30.75 27.69
C ASN A 164 -8.74 30.56 26.58
N ILE A 165 -8.67 29.37 25.98
CA ILE A 165 -7.79 29.05 24.86
C ILE A 165 -8.66 28.88 23.61
N PRO A 166 -8.65 29.84 22.66
CA PRO A 166 -9.54 29.78 21.51
C PRO A 166 -9.19 28.59 20.59
N GLU A 167 -10.23 27.96 20.02
CA GLU A 167 -10.07 26.93 18.99
C GLU A 167 -9.54 27.51 17.67
N PRO A 168 -8.89 26.69 16.81
CA PRO A 168 -8.38 27.18 15.53
C PRO A 168 -9.47 27.71 14.60
N LEU A 169 -9.32 28.96 14.15
CA LEU A 169 -10.16 29.57 13.11
C LEU A 169 -9.36 29.59 11.80
N PHE A 170 -9.79 28.82 10.80
CA PHE A 170 -9.06 28.72 9.56
C PHE A 170 -9.95 28.53 8.33
N THR A 171 -9.38 28.81 7.16
CA THR A 171 -9.89 28.47 5.84
C THR A 171 -8.83 27.66 5.09
N LEU A 172 -9.23 26.99 4.00
CA LEU A 172 -8.33 26.28 3.12
C LEU A 172 -8.14 27.07 1.83
N SER A 173 -6.87 27.28 1.45
CA SER A 173 -6.50 27.82 0.14
C SER A 173 -6.09 26.67 -0.76
N ALA A 174 -6.73 26.56 -1.93
CA ALA A 174 -6.46 25.55 -2.95
C ALA A 174 -6.86 26.09 -4.32
N PRO A 175 -6.32 25.57 -5.45
CA PRO A 175 -6.84 25.87 -6.78
C PRO A 175 -8.28 25.37 -6.92
N LYS A 176 -9.10 26.08 -7.69
CA LYS A 176 -10.48 25.66 -7.97
C LYS A 176 -10.53 24.51 -8.97
N ASP A 177 -9.62 24.54 -9.95
CA ASP A 177 -9.53 23.58 -11.04
C ASP A 177 -8.14 22.97 -11.09
N TRP A 178 -8.06 21.70 -11.45
CA TRP A 178 -6.81 20.96 -11.54
C TRP A 178 -6.82 20.00 -12.74
N ASP A 179 -5.72 19.94 -13.48
CA ASP A 179 -5.53 18.97 -14.58
C ASP A 179 -5.19 17.54 -14.06
N GLY A 180 -5.03 17.38 -12.76
CA GLY A 180 -4.68 16.10 -12.17
C GLY A 180 -3.24 15.64 -12.43
N ARG A 181 -2.39 16.45 -13.04
CA ARG A 181 -1.03 16.08 -13.45
C ARG A 181 0.06 16.93 -12.83
N GLN A 182 -0.17 18.22 -12.68
CA GLN A 182 0.76 19.11 -12.02
C GLN A 182 0.58 19.02 -10.51
N GLU A 183 1.65 19.24 -9.77
CA GLU A 183 1.55 19.29 -8.31
C GLU A 183 0.77 20.53 -7.88
N ILE A 184 -0.08 20.37 -6.89
CA ILE A 184 -0.84 21.45 -6.26
C ILE A 184 -0.68 21.43 -4.75
N GLU A 185 -0.84 22.60 -4.14
CA GLU A 185 -0.82 22.75 -2.69
C GLU A 185 -2.19 23.09 -2.14
N VAL A 186 -2.53 22.52 -0.98
CA VAL A 186 -3.67 22.92 -0.14
C VAL A 186 -3.09 23.41 1.17
N VAL A 187 -3.39 24.69 1.51
CA VAL A 187 -2.77 25.38 2.64
C VAL A 187 -3.85 25.87 3.61
N PRO A 188 -3.75 25.56 4.91
CA PRO A 188 -4.63 26.14 5.92
C PRO A 188 -4.18 27.57 6.25
N ILE A 189 -5.10 28.50 6.12
CA ILE A 189 -4.88 29.91 6.50
C ILE A 189 -5.55 30.12 7.86
N ILE A 190 -4.74 30.15 8.92
CA ILE A 190 -5.21 30.26 10.30
C ILE A 190 -5.26 31.73 10.68
N SER A 191 -6.46 32.26 11.02
CA SER A 191 -6.68 33.69 11.28
C SER A 191 -6.42 34.11 12.71
N ASN A 192 -6.42 33.18 13.68
CA ASN A 192 -6.28 33.48 15.11
C ASN A 192 -5.04 32.85 15.76
N LEU A 193 -3.99 32.61 14.98
CA LEU A 193 -2.76 31.96 15.46
C LEU A 193 -2.11 32.71 16.64
N GLU A 194 -2.04 34.05 16.55
CA GLU A 194 -1.48 34.91 17.61
C GLU A 194 -2.28 34.79 18.91
N SER A 195 -3.61 34.77 18.82
CA SER A 195 -4.48 34.64 20.00
C SER A 195 -4.31 33.27 20.68
N MET A 196 -4.17 32.21 19.91
CA MET A 196 -3.88 30.87 20.44
C MET A 196 -2.52 30.81 21.11
N GLN A 197 -1.50 31.40 20.50
CA GLN A 197 -0.15 31.47 21.08
C GLN A 197 -0.12 32.28 22.37
N ALA A 198 -0.79 33.44 22.41
CA ALA A 198 -0.91 34.27 23.60
C ALA A 198 -1.63 33.53 24.75
N ALA A 199 -2.55 32.63 24.45
CA ALA A 199 -3.26 31.79 25.40
C ALA A 199 -2.50 30.48 25.75
N ASN A 200 -1.27 30.28 25.29
CA ASN A 200 -0.47 29.09 25.49
C ASN A 200 -1.13 27.79 24.98
N ALA A 201 -1.86 27.87 23.86
CA ALA A 201 -2.43 26.67 23.21
C ALA A 201 -1.30 25.67 22.86
N SER A 202 -1.65 24.39 22.87
CA SER A 202 -0.74 23.33 22.41
C SER A 202 -0.35 23.53 20.95
N LYS A 203 0.75 22.91 20.53
CA LYS A 203 1.18 22.91 19.12
C LYS A 203 0.05 22.36 18.25
N LEU A 204 -0.20 23.03 17.13
CA LEU A 204 -1.19 22.59 16.16
C LEU A 204 -0.84 21.22 15.59
N ALA A 205 -1.76 20.30 15.69
CA ALA A 205 -1.77 19.04 14.97
C ALA A 205 -2.74 19.14 13.80
N ILE A 206 -2.30 18.85 12.59
CA ILE A 206 -3.13 18.90 11.39
C ILE A 206 -3.20 17.49 10.81
N GLU A 207 -4.41 17.01 10.59
CA GLU A 207 -4.72 15.77 9.90
C GLU A 207 -5.42 16.07 8.58
N TRP A 208 -4.93 15.47 7.49
CA TRP A 208 -5.49 15.63 6.17
C TRP A 208 -6.28 14.40 5.72
N LYS A 209 -7.38 14.64 5.00
CA LYS A 209 -8.19 13.60 4.40
C LYS A 209 -8.59 13.99 2.99
N THR A 210 -8.15 13.20 1.99
CA THR A 210 -8.49 13.41 0.57
C THR A 210 -9.30 12.26 -0.03
N GLY A 211 -9.41 11.13 0.67
CA GLY A 211 -9.85 9.87 0.08
C GLY A 211 -8.87 9.37 -0.99
N PRO A 212 -9.20 8.31 -1.73
CA PRO A 212 -8.29 7.67 -2.69
C PRO A 212 -8.25 8.38 -4.06
N PHE A 213 -8.90 9.52 -4.22
CA PHE A 213 -9.02 10.22 -5.50
C PHE A 213 -7.71 10.85 -5.98
N ALA A 214 -6.87 11.29 -5.05
CA ALA A 214 -5.59 11.92 -5.35
C ALA A 214 -4.43 11.23 -4.64
N ILE A 215 -3.26 11.30 -5.27
CA ILE A 215 -2.00 10.83 -4.70
C ILE A 215 -1.37 11.96 -3.90
N ILE A 216 -1.14 11.70 -2.61
CA ILE A 216 -0.44 12.61 -1.72
C ILE A 216 1.06 12.48 -1.98
N LYS A 217 1.73 13.62 -2.19
CA LYS A 217 3.20 13.69 -2.25
C LYS A 217 3.79 13.95 -0.87
N GLU A 218 3.22 14.91 -0.15
CA GLU A 218 3.67 15.31 1.16
C GLU A 218 2.47 15.72 2.02
N ASP A 219 2.45 15.22 3.24
CA ASP A 219 1.55 15.60 4.31
C ASP A 219 2.38 16.31 5.38
N ARG A 220 2.30 17.63 5.42
CA ARG A 220 3.03 18.46 6.35
C ARG A 220 2.10 19.17 7.31
N SER A 221 2.64 19.63 8.42
CA SER A 221 1.91 20.44 9.40
C SER A 221 1.48 21.84 8.91
N ASP A 222 2.02 22.30 7.79
CA ASP A 222 1.72 23.62 7.21
C ASP A 222 0.98 23.54 5.89
N LYS A 223 1.04 22.40 5.18
CA LYS A 223 0.39 22.21 3.89
C LYS A 223 0.29 20.75 3.48
N LEU A 224 -0.67 20.46 2.59
CA LEU A 224 -0.78 19.20 1.86
C LEU A 224 -0.35 19.43 0.41
N ILE A 225 0.56 18.61 -0.10
CA ILE A 225 0.95 18.62 -1.51
C ILE A 225 0.35 17.39 -2.18
N LEU A 226 -0.48 17.62 -3.19
CA LEU A 226 -1.06 16.58 -4.03
C LEU A 226 -0.25 16.47 -5.32
N LYS A 227 0.17 15.26 -5.64
CA LYS A 227 1.02 14.98 -6.79
C LYS A 227 0.22 14.71 -8.06
N ARG A 228 -0.86 13.98 -7.93
CA ARG A 228 -1.66 13.50 -9.07
C ARG A 228 -3.07 13.14 -8.63
N ALA A 229 -4.05 13.40 -9.48
CA ALA A 229 -5.37 12.78 -9.38
C ALA A 229 -5.39 11.42 -10.09
N GLN A 230 -6.27 10.51 -9.63
CA GLN A 230 -6.44 9.19 -10.22
C GLN A 230 -7.48 9.18 -11.35
N GLN A 231 -8.39 10.14 -11.34
CA GLN A 231 -9.47 10.26 -12.32
C GLN A 231 -10.05 11.69 -12.33
N SER A 232 -10.88 12.01 -13.31
CA SER A 232 -11.64 13.27 -13.33
C SER A 232 -12.81 13.23 -12.34
N GLY A 233 -13.20 14.38 -11.82
CA GLY A 233 -14.32 14.54 -10.88
C GLY A 233 -14.08 15.62 -9.84
N ILE A 234 -14.87 15.62 -8.76
CA ILE A 234 -14.70 16.56 -7.65
C ILE A 234 -13.87 15.92 -6.54
N LEU A 235 -12.69 16.47 -6.32
CA LEU A 235 -11.83 16.11 -5.21
C LEU A 235 -12.20 16.92 -3.98
N ASN A 236 -12.55 16.22 -2.88
CA ASN A 236 -12.77 16.84 -1.58
C ASN A 236 -11.51 16.68 -0.74
N VAL A 237 -10.96 17.80 -0.26
CA VAL A 237 -9.83 17.81 0.68
C VAL A 237 -10.32 18.39 2.00
N THR A 238 -10.10 17.68 3.09
CA THR A 238 -10.46 18.09 4.45
C THR A 238 -9.21 18.20 5.31
N ALA A 239 -9.05 19.31 6.01
CA ALA A 239 -8.10 19.45 7.08
C ALA A 239 -8.83 19.45 8.42
N SER A 240 -8.33 18.67 9.38
CA SER A 240 -8.75 18.64 10.77
C SER A 240 -7.64 19.18 11.64
N ILE A 241 -7.85 20.31 12.30
CA ILE A 241 -6.83 21.00 13.10
C ILE A 241 -7.22 20.93 14.57
N ASN A 242 -6.26 20.56 15.40
CA ASN A 242 -6.37 20.47 16.85
C ASN A 242 -5.22 21.24 17.52
N ASN A 243 -5.54 22.05 18.53
CA ASN A 243 -4.59 22.77 19.37
C ASN A 243 -4.57 22.27 20.83
N GLY A 244 -5.01 21.01 21.04
CA GLY A 244 -5.23 20.40 22.35
C GLY A 244 -6.70 20.47 22.83
N GLY A 245 -7.56 21.24 22.18
CA GLY A 245 -9.00 21.35 22.42
C GLY A 245 -9.84 20.53 21.43
N SER A 246 -10.92 21.13 20.96
CA SER A 246 -11.80 20.50 19.97
C SER A 246 -11.13 20.43 18.60
N ILE A 247 -11.42 19.34 17.88
CA ILE A 247 -10.98 19.19 16.48
C ILE A 247 -11.88 20.04 15.59
N ILE A 248 -11.30 21.01 14.89
CA ILE A 248 -12.01 21.83 13.92
C ILE A 248 -11.68 21.34 12.52
N SER A 249 -12.72 21.01 11.73
CA SER A 249 -12.54 20.50 10.36
C SER A 249 -13.10 21.48 9.34
N LYS A 250 -12.37 21.66 8.24
CA LYS A 250 -12.80 22.43 7.06
C LYS A 250 -12.48 21.65 5.79
N SER A 251 -13.31 21.81 4.77
CA SER A 251 -13.15 21.14 3.48
C SER A 251 -13.12 22.13 2.33
N VAL A 252 -12.37 21.80 1.29
CA VAL A 252 -12.37 22.50 0.00
C VAL A 252 -12.62 21.48 -1.12
N GLN A 253 -13.28 21.94 -2.18
CA GLN A 253 -13.55 21.15 -3.39
C GLN A 253 -12.67 21.64 -4.54
N ILE A 254 -12.06 20.72 -5.26
CA ILE A 254 -11.22 20.97 -6.42
C ILE A 254 -11.82 20.20 -7.59
N ALA A 255 -12.15 20.90 -8.68
CA ALA A 255 -12.64 20.27 -9.90
C ALA A 255 -11.45 19.70 -10.69
N VAL A 256 -11.38 18.38 -10.84
CA VAL A 256 -10.33 17.70 -11.58
C VAL A 256 -10.82 17.36 -12.97
N THR A 257 -10.04 17.76 -13.98
CA THR A 257 -10.28 17.39 -15.40
C THR A 257 -8.97 16.82 -15.97
N GLU A 258 -8.84 15.49 -15.93
CA GLU A 258 -7.67 14.81 -16.47
C GLU A 258 -7.59 14.90 -17.99
N PRO A 259 -6.40 15.04 -18.58
CA PRO A 259 -6.22 14.86 -20.00
C PRO A 259 -6.54 13.41 -20.40
N LYS A 260 -7.07 13.21 -21.60
CA LYS A 260 -7.42 11.87 -22.12
C LYS A 260 -6.21 10.93 -22.19
N GLN A 261 -5.02 11.49 -22.33
CA GLN A 261 -3.77 10.76 -22.44
C GLN A 261 -2.64 11.62 -21.86
N ASP A 262 -1.78 11.00 -21.07
CA ASP A 262 -0.58 11.66 -20.55
C ASP A 262 0.40 11.97 -21.70
N LEU A 263 1.09 13.11 -21.60
CA LEU A 263 2.23 13.38 -22.44
C LEU A 263 3.38 12.43 -22.06
N LEU A 264 4.05 11.88 -23.07
CA LEU A 264 5.26 11.11 -22.81
C LEU A 264 6.42 12.09 -22.53
N LEU A 265 7.09 11.85 -21.44
CA LEU A 265 8.29 12.58 -21.08
C LEU A 265 9.50 11.97 -21.81
N VAL A 266 10.38 12.83 -22.29
CA VAL A 266 11.61 12.43 -22.93
C VAL A 266 12.72 12.42 -21.89
N ARG A 267 13.51 11.36 -21.87
CA ARG A 267 14.68 11.26 -21.00
C ARG A 267 15.81 12.13 -21.54
N GLU A 268 16.42 12.90 -20.66
CA GLU A 268 17.67 13.60 -20.97
C GLU A 268 18.84 12.61 -20.99
N PRO A 269 19.71 12.63 -22.01
CA PRO A 269 20.89 11.77 -22.03
C PRO A 269 21.95 12.23 -21.04
N GLU A 270 22.78 11.31 -20.59
CA GLU A 270 23.98 11.64 -19.80
C GLU A 270 25.08 12.24 -20.68
N PRO A 271 25.95 13.12 -20.16
CA PRO A 271 27.03 13.75 -20.94
C PRO A 271 28.03 12.75 -21.55
N ASP A 272 28.19 11.60 -20.93
CA ASP A 272 29.10 10.52 -21.33
C ASP A 272 28.37 9.22 -21.71
N GLU A 273 27.09 9.32 -22.05
CA GLU A 273 26.26 8.17 -22.37
C GLU A 273 26.75 7.43 -23.62
N LYS A 274 27.03 6.15 -23.47
CA LYS A 274 27.39 5.26 -24.59
C LYS A 274 26.51 4.01 -24.53
N PRO A 275 26.17 3.42 -25.70
CA PRO A 275 25.50 2.13 -25.73
C PRO A 275 26.40 1.02 -25.18
N GLN A 276 25.80 -0.10 -24.81
CA GLN A 276 26.48 -1.29 -24.34
C GLN A 276 26.11 -2.50 -25.20
N GLN A 277 27.00 -3.50 -25.24
CA GLN A 277 26.74 -4.76 -25.92
C GLN A 277 25.47 -5.42 -25.39
N GLY A 278 24.56 -5.81 -26.29
CA GLY A 278 23.29 -6.45 -25.93
C GLY A 278 22.21 -5.50 -25.39
N GLN A 279 22.42 -4.18 -25.47
CA GLN A 279 21.52 -3.19 -24.89
C GLN A 279 20.16 -3.18 -25.58
N PHE A 280 19.11 -2.96 -24.77
CA PHE A 280 17.75 -2.73 -25.20
C PHE A 280 17.40 -1.23 -25.16
N TYR A 281 16.71 -0.76 -26.19
CA TYR A 281 16.14 0.58 -26.27
C TYR A 281 14.62 0.51 -26.30
N ALA A 282 13.97 1.26 -25.45
CA ALA A 282 12.51 1.35 -25.47
C ALA A 282 12.03 2.23 -26.61
N ARG A 283 10.99 1.78 -27.33
CA ARG A 283 10.34 2.57 -28.36
C ARG A 283 9.37 3.60 -27.76
N ASP A 284 9.29 4.74 -28.43
CA ASP A 284 8.28 5.75 -28.21
C ASP A 284 7.00 5.47 -29.02
N ARG A 285 6.04 6.43 -29.02
CA ARG A 285 4.80 6.35 -29.82
C ARG A 285 5.04 6.43 -31.33
N SER A 286 6.20 6.88 -31.76
CA SER A 286 6.64 6.87 -33.16
C SER A 286 7.24 5.55 -33.59
N ASN A 287 7.18 4.54 -32.72
CA ASN A 287 7.75 3.21 -32.93
C ASN A 287 9.29 3.24 -33.06
N GLN A 288 9.95 4.16 -32.37
CA GLN A 288 11.40 4.36 -32.43
C GLN A 288 12.00 4.53 -31.03
N GLY A 289 13.16 3.90 -30.79
CA GLY A 289 14.04 4.20 -29.67
C GLY A 289 15.09 5.24 -30.07
N THR A 290 15.66 5.94 -29.09
CA THR A 290 16.75 6.90 -29.33
C THR A 290 18.02 6.38 -28.69
N LEU A 291 19.04 6.12 -29.49
CA LEU A 291 20.38 5.78 -29.04
C LEU A 291 21.22 7.04 -29.04
N PHE A 292 21.83 7.34 -27.90
CA PHE A 292 22.78 8.43 -27.73
C PHE A 292 24.21 7.86 -27.67
N TYR A 293 25.16 8.61 -28.23
CA TYR A 293 26.59 8.34 -28.14
C TYR A 293 27.31 9.65 -27.84
N ASN A 294 27.48 9.93 -26.54
CA ASN A 294 28.01 11.18 -26.03
C ASN A 294 29.34 10.95 -25.32
N GLY A 295 30.18 11.98 -25.23
CA GLY A 295 31.40 11.91 -24.44
C GLY A 295 32.42 12.95 -24.81
N THR A 296 33.64 12.80 -24.29
CA THR A 296 34.82 13.60 -24.59
C THR A 296 35.85 12.70 -25.26
N LEU A 297 36.43 13.14 -26.38
CA LEU A 297 37.43 12.37 -27.12
C LEU A 297 38.77 12.41 -26.38
N GLU A 298 39.42 11.26 -26.22
CA GLU A 298 40.69 11.13 -25.53
C GLU A 298 41.76 12.03 -26.16
N ALA A 299 42.67 12.56 -25.33
CA ALA A 299 43.64 13.58 -25.73
C ALA A 299 44.63 13.14 -26.80
N ASP A 300 44.95 11.87 -26.85
CA ASP A 300 45.89 11.24 -27.80
C ASP A 300 45.27 11.00 -29.19
N ILE A 301 43.93 11.05 -29.32
CA ILE A 301 43.21 10.88 -30.58
C ILE A 301 43.00 12.24 -31.24
N THR A 302 43.70 12.57 -32.32
CA THR A 302 43.54 13.87 -33.00
C THR A 302 42.95 13.67 -34.39
N PRO A 303 41.63 13.90 -34.57
CA PRO A 303 41.00 13.79 -35.89
C PRO A 303 41.52 14.87 -36.87
N LYS A 304 41.84 14.48 -38.09
CA LYS A 304 42.27 15.40 -39.14
C LYS A 304 41.12 16.34 -39.57
N SER A 305 39.90 15.82 -39.57
CA SER A 305 38.68 16.57 -39.92
C SER A 305 38.12 17.41 -38.78
N GLY A 306 38.60 17.19 -37.52
CA GLY A 306 38.04 17.76 -36.31
C GLY A 306 36.62 17.27 -36.03
N SER A 307 36.22 16.09 -36.53
CA SER A 307 34.88 15.53 -36.41
C SER A 307 34.91 14.07 -36.02
N VAL A 308 33.81 13.64 -35.42
CA VAL A 308 33.50 12.24 -35.06
C VAL A 308 32.28 11.77 -35.85
N PHE A 309 32.16 10.47 -36.04
CA PHE A 309 30.98 9.87 -36.69
C PHE A 309 30.40 8.73 -35.85
N LEU A 310 29.12 8.44 -36.09
CA LEU A 310 28.42 7.24 -35.64
C LEU A 310 27.73 6.60 -36.85
N LYS A 311 28.13 5.37 -37.20
CA LYS A 311 27.49 4.54 -38.22
C LYS A 311 26.49 3.62 -37.54
N LEU A 312 25.28 3.53 -38.06
CA LEU A 312 24.23 2.61 -37.63
C LEU A 312 23.99 1.55 -38.67
N TYR A 313 24.08 0.30 -38.26
CA TYR A 313 23.77 -0.87 -39.08
C TYR A 313 22.51 -1.56 -38.54
N ALA A 314 21.68 -2.07 -39.47
CA ALA A 314 20.54 -2.92 -39.18
C ALA A 314 20.73 -4.25 -39.91
N ASP A 315 20.75 -5.38 -39.20
CA ASP A 315 21.02 -6.71 -39.77
C ASP A 315 22.23 -6.71 -40.70
N GLU A 316 23.34 -6.08 -40.23
CA GLU A 316 24.63 -5.88 -40.92
C GLU A 316 24.63 -4.91 -42.10
N GLU A 317 23.50 -4.35 -42.51
CA GLU A 317 23.42 -3.32 -43.54
C GLU A 317 23.60 -1.90 -42.94
N LEU A 318 24.49 -1.08 -43.50
CA LEU A 318 24.66 0.30 -43.09
C LEU A 318 23.44 1.12 -43.51
N ILE A 319 22.67 1.62 -42.53
CA ILE A 319 21.44 2.37 -42.82
C ILE A 319 21.56 3.86 -42.53
N GLN A 320 22.52 4.29 -41.70
CA GLN A 320 22.71 5.70 -41.39
C GLN A 320 24.14 6.01 -40.95
N THR A 321 24.62 7.18 -41.29
CA THR A 321 25.85 7.77 -40.72
C THR A 321 25.51 9.19 -40.26
N VAL A 322 25.82 9.50 -39.00
CA VAL A 322 25.73 10.85 -38.43
C VAL A 322 27.13 11.32 -38.08
N THR A 323 27.37 12.62 -38.16
CA THR A 323 28.66 13.24 -37.85
C THR A 323 28.45 14.45 -36.94
N SER A 324 29.41 14.71 -36.05
CA SER A 324 29.44 15.89 -35.21
C SER A 324 30.85 16.49 -35.21
N LYS A 325 30.95 17.82 -35.22
CA LYS A 325 32.21 18.51 -34.97
C LYS A 325 32.52 18.44 -33.49
N LEU A 326 33.79 18.26 -33.12
CA LEU A 326 34.22 18.36 -31.74
C LEU A 326 34.08 19.80 -31.25
N ALA A 327 33.56 19.94 -30.03
CA ALA A 327 33.58 21.20 -29.32
C ALA A 327 35.03 21.56 -28.89
N PRO A 328 35.32 22.82 -28.46
CA PRO A 328 36.68 23.23 -28.01
C PRO A 328 37.22 22.38 -26.86
N ASP A 329 36.35 21.88 -25.97
CA ASP A 329 36.67 20.96 -24.88
C ASP A 329 36.74 19.49 -25.31
N ARG A 330 36.67 19.22 -26.63
CA ARG A 330 36.68 17.91 -27.26
C ARG A 330 35.43 17.06 -27.01
N SER A 331 34.37 17.64 -26.43
CA SER A 331 33.08 16.94 -26.26
C SER A 331 32.35 16.77 -27.60
N TYR A 332 31.52 15.73 -27.64
CA TYR A 332 30.66 15.41 -28.77
C TYR A 332 29.34 14.80 -28.31
N SER A 333 28.30 14.98 -29.09
CA SER A 333 26.99 14.36 -28.90
C SER A 333 26.46 13.89 -30.24
N LEU A 334 26.15 12.61 -30.31
CA LEU A 334 25.60 11.94 -31.48
C LEU A 334 24.35 11.17 -31.08
N CYS A 335 23.33 11.15 -31.95
CA CYS A 335 22.16 10.30 -31.72
C CYS A 335 21.65 9.71 -33.02
N VAL A 336 21.06 8.51 -32.93
CA VAL A 336 20.39 7.82 -34.03
C VAL A 336 19.07 7.23 -33.54
N LYS A 337 18.12 7.04 -34.46
CA LYS A 337 16.82 6.43 -34.19
C LYS A 337 16.82 4.96 -34.58
N LEU A 338 16.35 4.12 -33.66
CA LEU A 338 16.23 2.67 -33.84
C LEU A 338 14.73 2.36 -34.05
N LYS A 339 14.36 1.85 -35.21
CA LYS A 339 12.99 1.35 -35.44
C LYS A 339 12.76 0.08 -34.59
N ALA A 340 11.63 0.01 -33.92
CA ALA A 340 11.28 -1.21 -33.18
C ALA A 340 10.89 -2.34 -34.17
N GLY A 341 11.37 -3.53 -33.89
CA GLY A 341 11.17 -4.73 -34.70
C GLY A 341 12.22 -5.79 -34.40
N LEU A 342 12.06 -6.98 -35.00
CA LEU A 342 13.04 -8.04 -34.88
C LEU A 342 14.27 -7.71 -35.76
N ILE A 343 15.00 -6.67 -35.38
CA ILE A 343 16.17 -6.11 -36.05
C ILE A 343 17.32 -6.10 -35.04
N LYS A 344 18.48 -6.60 -35.45
CA LYS A 344 19.72 -6.49 -34.71
C LYS A 344 20.50 -5.27 -35.16
N TYR A 345 20.70 -4.33 -34.26
CA TYR A 345 21.48 -3.14 -34.53
C TYR A 345 22.92 -3.28 -34.07
N ARG A 346 23.80 -2.65 -34.81
CA ARG A 346 25.20 -2.46 -34.51
C ARG A 346 25.54 -0.97 -34.74
N VAL A 347 26.37 -0.42 -33.87
CA VAL A 347 26.95 0.90 -34.07
C VAL A 347 28.45 0.89 -34.12
N GLU A 348 29.03 1.75 -34.94
CA GLU A 348 30.46 2.00 -34.98
C GLU A 348 30.70 3.49 -34.79
N PHE A 349 31.45 3.83 -33.74
CA PHE A 349 31.91 5.16 -33.46
C PHE A 349 33.34 5.35 -33.92
N GLY A 350 33.65 6.49 -34.50
CA GLY A 350 35.02 6.76 -34.94
C GLY A 350 35.27 8.23 -35.26
N VAL A 351 36.45 8.46 -35.78
CA VAL A 351 36.95 9.80 -36.17
C VAL A 351 37.21 9.87 -37.66
N ASP A 352 37.25 11.08 -38.18
CA ASP A 352 37.39 11.37 -39.63
C ASP A 352 36.23 10.74 -40.40
N SER A 353 36.49 9.81 -41.33
CA SER A 353 35.44 9.14 -42.12
C SER A 353 35.45 7.63 -42.01
N ASP A 354 36.54 7.05 -41.51
CA ASP A 354 36.81 5.61 -41.62
C ASP A 354 37.56 4.98 -40.44
N GLN A 355 38.15 5.78 -39.55
CA GLN A 355 38.85 5.27 -38.38
C GLN A 355 37.85 4.93 -37.27
N VAL A 356 37.46 3.66 -37.16
CA VAL A 356 36.58 3.14 -36.12
C VAL A 356 37.38 3.00 -34.81
N LEU A 357 36.83 3.57 -33.73
CA LEU A 357 37.41 3.52 -32.39
C LEU A 357 36.62 2.58 -31.46
N ASP A 358 35.32 2.44 -31.70
CA ASP A 358 34.47 1.59 -30.88
C ASP A 358 33.39 0.93 -31.72
N LYS A 359 33.01 -0.29 -31.33
CA LYS A 359 32.00 -1.10 -32.01
C LYS A 359 31.16 -1.83 -30.98
N ILE A 360 29.80 -1.63 -31.08
CA ILE A 360 28.84 -2.22 -30.16
C ILE A 360 27.78 -2.95 -30.96
N ASP A 361 27.60 -4.22 -30.65
CA ASP A 361 26.71 -5.14 -31.36
C ASP A 361 25.50 -5.57 -30.50
N ASP A 362 24.59 -6.32 -31.13
CA ASP A 362 23.45 -7.00 -30.52
C ASP A 362 22.48 -6.03 -29.81
N ILE A 363 22.36 -4.80 -30.32
CA ILE A 363 21.40 -3.81 -29.83
C ILE A 363 20.02 -4.12 -30.41
N VAL A 364 18.97 -3.97 -29.59
CA VAL A 364 17.57 -4.19 -30.00
C VAL A 364 16.67 -3.06 -29.51
N CYS A 365 15.51 -2.87 -30.19
CA CYS A 365 14.52 -1.84 -29.83
C CYS A 365 13.13 -2.44 -29.78
N GLY A 366 12.36 -2.16 -28.69
CA GLY A 366 11.03 -2.73 -28.47
C GLY A 366 10.29 -2.16 -27.26
N ASP A 367 9.50 -2.99 -26.58
CA ASP A 367 8.69 -2.61 -25.43
C ASP A 367 9.24 -3.09 -24.10
N ALA A 368 9.10 -2.27 -23.06
CA ALA A 368 9.62 -2.55 -21.73
C ALA A 368 8.51 -2.63 -20.67
N TYR A 369 8.58 -3.67 -19.82
CA TYR A 369 7.60 -3.98 -18.78
C TYR A 369 8.29 -4.35 -17.48
N LEU A 370 7.59 -4.16 -16.35
CA LEU A 370 8.02 -4.63 -15.02
C LEU A 370 7.03 -5.64 -14.47
N ILE A 371 7.55 -6.65 -13.77
CA ILE A 371 6.77 -7.53 -12.90
C ILE A 371 7.22 -7.25 -11.48
N ASP A 372 6.27 -7.10 -10.56
CA ASP A 372 6.53 -6.97 -9.13
C ASP A 372 5.44 -7.67 -8.32
N GLY A 373 5.70 -7.93 -7.05
CA GLY A 373 4.80 -8.64 -6.15
C GLY A 373 5.52 -9.70 -5.31
N GLN A 374 4.82 -10.79 -5.00
CA GLN A 374 5.40 -11.86 -4.17
C GLN A 374 5.62 -13.16 -4.95
N SER A 375 5.61 -14.31 -4.29
CA SER A 375 6.00 -15.60 -4.85
C SER A 375 5.26 -16.00 -6.14
N ASN A 376 3.96 -15.70 -6.28
CA ASN A 376 3.23 -15.97 -7.52
C ASN A 376 3.57 -14.99 -8.66
N ALA A 377 4.08 -13.80 -8.35
CA ALA A 377 4.68 -12.90 -9.34
C ALA A 377 6.09 -13.39 -9.73
N LEU A 378 6.88 -13.82 -8.75
CA LEU A 378 8.22 -14.38 -8.96
C LEU A 378 8.16 -15.66 -9.80
N ALA A 379 7.24 -16.58 -9.50
CA ALA A 379 6.92 -17.79 -10.25
C ALA A 379 8.15 -18.70 -10.55
N THR A 380 8.98 -18.90 -9.54
CA THR A 380 10.19 -19.76 -9.61
C THR A 380 10.16 -20.91 -8.61
N ASP A 381 9.15 -20.93 -7.71
CA ASP A 381 9.05 -21.92 -6.65
C ASP A 381 8.45 -23.25 -7.14
N THR A 382 9.26 -23.98 -7.86
CA THR A 382 8.95 -25.33 -8.34
C THR A 382 10.20 -26.19 -8.28
N ALA A 383 10.01 -27.49 -7.99
CA ALA A 383 11.06 -28.49 -8.00
C ALA A 383 11.52 -28.86 -9.43
N GLU A 384 10.75 -28.49 -10.46
CA GLU A 384 11.13 -28.78 -11.84
C GLU A 384 12.39 -28.03 -12.23
N LYS A 385 13.36 -28.78 -12.72
CA LYS A 385 14.62 -28.28 -13.29
C LYS A 385 14.48 -28.30 -14.82
N SER A 386 13.60 -27.45 -15.36
CA SER A 386 13.57 -27.22 -16.79
C SER A 386 14.84 -26.53 -17.22
N PRO A 387 15.42 -26.86 -18.40
CA PRO A 387 16.52 -26.07 -18.93
C PRO A 387 16.10 -24.61 -19.05
N ALA A 388 17.02 -23.71 -18.71
CA ALA A 388 16.82 -22.30 -18.88
C ALA A 388 16.50 -22.01 -20.35
N GLU A 389 15.29 -21.52 -20.63
CA GLU A 389 14.92 -21.09 -21.97
C GLU A 389 15.24 -19.60 -22.11
N THR A 390 16.01 -19.28 -23.12
CA THR A 390 16.33 -17.89 -23.50
C THR A 390 15.79 -17.60 -24.89
N ASN A 391 15.61 -16.33 -25.17
CA ASN A 391 15.21 -15.86 -26.48
C ASN A 391 16.05 -14.62 -26.84
N THR A 392 16.63 -14.61 -28.05
CA THR A 392 17.51 -13.54 -28.51
C THR A 392 16.84 -12.16 -28.61
N TRP A 393 15.50 -12.09 -28.51
CA TRP A 393 14.70 -10.85 -28.55
C TRP A 393 14.18 -10.42 -27.20
N ILE A 394 14.47 -11.19 -26.12
CA ILE A 394 14.09 -10.83 -24.76
C ILE A 394 15.34 -10.35 -24.04
N ARG A 395 15.20 -9.21 -23.37
CA ARG A 395 16.29 -8.60 -22.60
C ARG A 395 15.85 -8.38 -21.16
N SER A 396 16.84 -8.48 -20.28
CA SER A 396 16.73 -8.05 -18.89
C SER A 396 18.03 -7.40 -18.44
N TYR A 397 18.00 -6.81 -17.25
CA TYR A 397 19.16 -6.22 -16.61
C TYR A 397 19.45 -6.96 -15.32
N SER A 398 20.69 -7.33 -15.07
CA SER A 398 21.09 -8.21 -13.94
C SER A 398 20.66 -7.65 -12.58
N ILE A 399 20.35 -8.57 -11.66
CA ILE A 399 20.09 -8.25 -10.27
C ILE A 399 21.38 -7.74 -9.62
N PRO A 400 21.35 -6.61 -8.87
CA PRO A 400 22.52 -6.12 -8.15
C PRO A 400 22.92 -7.09 -7.03
N THR A 401 24.22 -7.20 -6.80
CA THR A 401 24.77 -7.93 -5.65
C THR A 401 25.23 -6.93 -4.58
N GLN A 402 25.54 -7.43 -3.40
CA GLN A 402 26.15 -6.62 -2.34
C GLN A 402 27.61 -6.25 -2.64
N ASN A 403 28.24 -6.85 -3.64
CA ASN A 403 29.57 -6.50 -4.08
C ASN A 403 29.55 -5.38 -5.14
N PRO A 404 29.96 -4.14 -4.81
CA PRO A 404 29.91 -3.03 -5.75
C PRO A 404 30.71 -3.27 -7.05
N LYS A 405 31.77 -4.07 -7.01
CA LYS A 405 32.57 -4.39 -8.20
C LYS A 405 31.81 -5.23 -9.22
N GLU A 406 30.95 -6.14 -8.75
CA GLU A 406 30.10 -6.96 -9.62
C GLU A 406 28.95 -6.17 -10.26
N ASN A 407 28.63 -5.03 -9.70
CA ASN A 407 27.60 -4.11 -10.22
C ASN A 407 28.16 -3.10 -11.23
N GLN A 408 29.44 -3.21 -11.59
CA GLN A 408 30.08 -2.39 -12.62
C GLN A 408 30.10 -3.14 -13.97
N GLY A 409 30.26 -2.37 -15.03
CA GLY A 409 30.36 -2.92 -16.39
C GLY A 409 29.03 -3.19 -17.06
N ASN A 410 29.05 -4.07 -18.04
CA ASN A 410 27.88 -4.45 -18.81
C ASN A 410 27.05 -5.51 -18.07
N LEU A 411 25.80 -5.16 -17.74
CA LEU A 411 24.88 -6.02 -17.00
C LEU A 411 23.65 -6.43 -17.82
N TRP A 412 23.66 -6.21 -19.13
CA TRP A 412 22.63 -6.69 -20.04
C TRP A 412 22.70 -8.20 -20.19
N VAL A 413 21.56 -8.87 -20.11
CA VAL A 413 21.48 -10.33 -20.15
C VAL A 413 20.27 -10.82 -20.95
N LEU A 414 20.41 -12.01 -21.51
CA LEU A 414 19.27 -12.82 -21.94
C LEU A 414 18.70 -13.52 -20.69
N PRO A 415 17.47 -13.21 -20.28
CA PRO A 415 16.94 -13.76 -19.03
C PRO A 415 16.56 -15.23 -19.17
N VAL A 416 16.39 -15.86 -18.01
CA VAL A 416 15.88 -17.23 -17.86
C VAL A 416 14.61 -17.20 -17.01
N TRP A 417 13.79 -18.25 -17.04
CA TRP A 417 12.60 -18.29 -16.20
C TRP A 417 12.96 -18.52 -14.72
N LYS A 418 14.00 -19.32 -14.44
CA LYS A 418 14.54 -19.57 -13.11
C LYS A 418 16.05 -19.57 -13.16
N ALA A 419 16.66 -18.71 -12.38
CA ALA A 419 18.12 -18.63 -12.29
C ALA A 419 18.71 -19.89 -11.63
N GLN A 420 19.87 -20.31 -12.16
CA GLN A 420 20.74 -21.29 -11.55
C GLN A 420 21.96 -20.60 -10.94
N ASP A 421 22.81 -21.33 -10.27
CA ASP A 421 24.04 -20.79 -9.69
C ASP A 421 24.82 -19.93 -10.69
N GLY A 422 25.11 -18.70 -10.30
CA GLY A 422 25.85 -17.73 -11.11
C GLY A 422 25.02 -16.92 -12.12
N GLN A 423 23.73 -17.24 -12.34
CA GLN A 423 22.82 -16.44 -13.16
C GLN A 423 22.16 -15.34 -12.33
N ARG A 424 22.06 -14.14 -12.91
CA ARG A 424 21.62 -12.94 -12.19
C ARG A 424 20.36 -12.30 -12.77
N SER A 425 19.57 -13.03 -13.56
CA SER A 425 18.34 -12.51 -14.15
C SER A 425 17.33 -13.61 -14.39
N GLU A 426 16.28 -13.61 -13.62
CA GLU A 426 15.12 -14.48 -13.79
C GLU A 426 13.86 -13.66 -14.00
N LEU A 427 12.95 -14.15 -14.85
CA LEU A 427 11.65 -13.53 -15.11
C LEU A 427 10.50 -14.28 -14.45
N GLY A 428 10.74 -15.46 -13.90
CA GLY A 428 9.71 -16.39 -13.52
C GLY A 428 9.03 -17.04 -14.73
N TRP A 429 8.26 -18.10 -14.49
CA TRP A 429 7.67 -18.88 -15.57
C TRP A 429 6.72 -18.06 -16.45
N TRP A 430 5.71 -17.43 -15.85
CA TRP A 430 4.74 -16.69 -16.66
C TRP A 430 5.31 -15.39 -17.24
N GLY A 431 6.32 -14.78 -16.59
CA GLY A 431 7.02 -13.63 -17.15
C GLY A 431 7.77 -13.98 -18.43
N MET A 432 8.49 -15.11 -18.43
CA MET A 432 9.17 -15.61 -19.62
C MET A 432 8.19 -16.00 -20.74
N GLU A 433 7.11 -16.72 -20.38
CA GLU A 433 6.05 -17.10 -21.33
C GLU A 433 5.37 -15.87 -21.96
N LEU A 434 5.06 -14.84 -21.14
CA LEU A 434 4.48 -13.60 -21.64
C LEU A 434 5.41 -12.89 -22.61
N ALA A 435 6.69 -12.75 -22.25
CA ALA A 435 7.68 -12.10 -23.10
C ALA A 435 7.82 -12.82 -24.46
N LYS A 436 7.90 -14.16 -24.45
CA LYS A 436 7.94 -14.98 -25.67
C LYS A 436 6.71 -14.74 -26.54
N GLN A 437 5.50 -14.85 -25.94
CA GLN A 437 4.24 -14.68 -26.66
C GLN A 437 4.11 -13.29 -27.28
N LEU A 438 4.58 -12.23 -26.60
CA LEU A 438 4.59 -10.87 -27.15
C LEU A 438 5.59 -10.72 -28.30
N VAL A 439 6.81 -11.27 -28.16
CA VAL A 439 7.79 -11.29 -29.27
C VAL A 439 7.22 -12.01 -30.50
N GLU A 440 6.58 -13.17 -30.30
CA GLU A 440 6.03 -13.97 -31.39
C GLU A 440 4.84 -13.31 -32.06
N SER A 441 3.90 -12.70 -31.29
CA SER A 441 2.71 -12.09 -31.84
C SER A 441 2.95 -10.70 -32.40
N GLN A 442 3.76 -9.88 -31.73
CA GLN A 442 3.93 -8.47 -32.10
C GLN A 442 5.19 -8.18 -32.91
N LYS A 443 6.08 -9.14 -33.05
CA LYS A 443 7.35 -9.03 -33.82
C LYS A 443 8.24 -7.87 -33.35
N VAL A 444 8.25 -7.61 -32.03
CA VAL A 444 9.12 -6.62 -31.39
C VAL A 444 9.88 -7.23 -30.23
N PRO A 445 11.12 -6.83 -29.97
CA PRO A 445 11.84 -7.20 -28.77
C PRO A 445 11.13 -6.77 -27.49
N VAL A 446 11.28 -7.53 -26.42
CA VAL A 446 10.71 -7.25 -25.11
C VAL A 446 11.80 -7.15 -24.06
N PHE A 447 11.81 -6.05 -23.32
CA PHE A 447 12.55 -5.94 -22.07
C PHE A 447 11.62 -6.22 -20.89
N MET A 448 12.10 -7.05 -19.95
CA MET A 448 11.35 -7.33 -18.74
C MET A 448 12.27 -7.51 -17.54
N ILE A 449 11.88 -6.93 -16.41
CA ILE A 449 12.45 -7.17 -15.09
C ILE A 449 11.36 -7.79 -14.22
N ASN A 450 11.71 -8.87 -13.51
CA ASN A 450 10.94 -9.36 -12.38
C ASN A 450 11.64 -8.89 -11.09
N ALA A 451 10.93 -8.08 -10.30
CA ALA A 451 11.39 -7.53 -9.03
C ALA A 451 10.72 -8.21 -7.82
N ALA A 452 9.82 -9.16 -8.05
CA ALA A 452 9.05 -9.82 -7.02
C ALA A 452 9.94 -10.56 -6.01
N VAL A 453 9.48 -10.61 -4.75
CA VAL A 453 10.15 -11.33 -3.66
C VAL A 453 9.15 -12.20 -2.92
N GLY A 454 9.45 -13.49 -2.76
CA GLY A 454 8.57 -14.43 -2.09
C GLY A 454 8.31 -14.08 -0.63
N GLY A 455 7.06 -14.27 -0.17
CA GLY A 455 6.68 -14.09 1.23
C GLY A 455 6.58 -12.64 1.69
N THR A 456 6.46 -11.66 0.78
CA THR A 456 6.45 -10.24 1.13
C THR A 456 5.04 -9.65 1.20
N ARG A 457 4.87 -8.65 2.07
CA ARG A 457 3.69 -7.78 2.16
C ARG A 457 3.86 -6.53 1.30
N ILE A 458 2.75 -5.84 1.03
CA ILE A 458 2.76 -4.62 0.21
C ILE A 458 3.60 -3.47 0.82
N ASP A 459 3.67 -3.36 2.15
CA ASP A 459 4.49 -2.36 2.83
C ASP A 459 5.99 -2.51 2.55
N GLN A 460 6.46 -3.72 2.24
CA GLN A 460 7.86 -4.01 1.92
C GLN A 460 8.25 -3.62 0.47
N HIS A 461 7.27 -3.28 -0.37
CA HIS A 461 7.45 -2.81 -1.74
C HIS A 461 7.41 -1.29 -1.88
N GLN A 462 7.35 -0.56 -0.77
CA GLN A 462 7.26 0.89 -0.78
C GLN A 462 8.59 1.54 -1.21
N ARG A 463 8.47 2.70 -1.85
CA ARG A 463 9.60 3.54 -2.22
C ARG A 463 10.25 4.16 -0.98
N ASN A 464 11.53 3.96 -0.77
CA ASN A 464 12.25 4.72 0.25
C ASN A 464 12.39 6.18 -0.19
N ILE A 465 11.81 7.11 0.55
CA ILE A 465 11.79 8.54 0.19
C ILE A 465 13.17 9.16 0.31
N GLU A 466 13.93 8.77 1.34
CA GLU A 466 15.26 9.33 1.62
C GLU A 466 16.33 8.77 0.67
N ASN A 467 16.25 7.48 0.34
CA ASN A 467 17.18 6.81 -0.57
C ASN A 467 16.41 5.87 -1.52
N PRO A 468 15.85 6.38 -2.63
CA PRO A 468 15.02 5.58 -3.54
C PRO A 468 15.75 4.39 -4.20
N GLU A 469 17.07 4.43 -4.31
CA GLU A 469 17.90 3.37 -4.89
C GLU A 469 18.57 2.49 -3.82
N ASP A 470 18.04 2.47 -2.60
CA ASP A 470 18.54 1.61 -1.53
C ASP A 470 18.45 0.14 -1.91
N LEU A 471 19.60 -0.48 -2.19
CA LEU A 471 19.70 -1.89 -2.60
C LEU A 471 19.25 -2.89 -1.50
N SER A 472 19.05 -2.45 -0.27
CA SER A 472 18.49 -3.29 0.77
C SER A 472 16.97 -3.47 0.60
N THR A 473 16.29 -2.58 -0.11
CA THR A 473 14.85 -2.60 -0.36
C THR A 473 14.49 -3.26 -1.70
N ILE A 474 13.26 -3.77 -1.79
CA ILE A 474 12.74 -4.37 -3.04
C ILE A 474 12.64 -3.31 -4.12
N TYR A 475 11.98 -2.19 -3.77
CA TYR A 475 11.79 -1.06 -4.67
C TYR A 475 13.13 -0.50 -5.17
N GLY A 476 14.09 -0.30 -4.28
CA GLY A 476 15.39 0.27 -4.62
C GLY A 476 16.19 -0.61 -5.59
N ARG A 477 16.16 -1.94 -5.42
CA ARG A 477 16.78 -2.87 -6.38
C ARG A 477 16.11 -2.81 -7.76
N MET A 478 14.78 -2.72 -7.82
CA MET A 478 14.03 -2.55 -9.06
C MET A 478 14.42 -1.24 -9.75
N LEU A 479 14.33 -0.12 -9.03
CA LEU A 479 14.65 1.20 -9.56
C LEU A 479 16.10 1.28 -10.06
N TRP A 480 17.05 0.77 -9.28
CA TRP A 480 18.46 0.73 -9.66
C TRP A 480 18.66 0.01 -11.00
N ARG A 481 18.02 -1.15 -11.21
CA ARG A 481 18.10 -1.91 -12.47
C ARG A 481 17.58 -1.10 -13.65
N VAL A 482 16.42 -0.49 -13.50
CA VAL A 482 15.77 0.29 -14.57
C VAL A 482 16.58 1.57 -14.90
N LYS A 483 17.10 2.26 -13.88
CA LYS A 483 17.95 3.45 -14.09
C LYS A 483 19.26 3.11 -14.81
N ARG A 484 19.94 2.07 -14.38
CA ARG A 484 21.16 1.60 -15.02
C ARG A 484 20.93 1.13 -16.45
N ALA A 485 19.79 0.51 -16.72
CA ALA A 485 19.36 0.17 -18.08
C ALA A 485 18.96 1.38 -18.93
N LYS A 486 18.89 2.61 -18.36
CA LYS A 486 18.42 3.84 -19.04
C LYS A 486 16.96 3.78 -19.50
N LEU A 487 16.11 3.01 -18.78
CA LEU A 487 14.73 2.70 -19.18
C LEU A 487 13.65 3.33 -18.28
N THR A 488 13.99 4.27 -17.42
CA THR A 488 13.01 4.93 -16.53
C THR A 488 11.83 5.54 -17.31
N HIS A 489 12.08 6.12 -18.47
CA HIS A 489 11.06 6.69 -19.36
C HIS A 489 10.55 5.69 -20.42
N GLY A 490 11.05 4.47 -20.41
CA GLY A 490 10.69 3.43 -21.38
C GLY A 490 9.71 2.38 -20.86
N ILE A 491 9.50 2.29 -19.53
CA ILE A 491 8.58 1.33 -18.93
C ILE A 491 7.15 1.70 -19.28
N ARG A 492 6.41 0.79 -19.94
CA ARG A 492 5.03 1.01 -20.40
C ARG A 492 3.98 0.50 -19.42
N ALA A 493 4.24 -0.65 -18.78
CA ALA A 493 3.31 -1.21 -17.82
C ALA A 493 4.03 -1.94 -16.68
N ILE A 494 3.28 -2.05 -15.57
CA ILE A 494 3.67 -2.83 -14.39
C ILE A 494 2.63 -3.91 -14.17
N LEU A 495 3.09 -5.14 -13.96
CA LEU A 495 2.29 -6.32 -13.67
C LEU A 495 2.48 -6.68 -12.19
N TRP A 496 1.37 -6.77 -11.45
CA TRP A 496 1.39 -6.94 -10.00
C TRP A 496 0.59 -8.16 -9.54
N HIS A 497 1.26 -9.06 -8.82
CA HIS A 497 0.61 -10.19 -8.17
C HIS A 497 1.13 -10.33 -6.74
N GLN A 498 0.37 -9.82 -5.79
CA GLN A 498 0.71 -9.80 -4.37
C GLN A 498 -0.56 -9.66 -3.53
N GLY A 499 -0.55 -10.09 -2.29
CA GLY A 499 -1.63 -9.97 -1.33
C GLY A 499 -1.76 -11.19 -0.41
N GLU A 500 -1.18 -12.32 -0.76
CA GLU A 500 -1.29 -13.55 0.01
C GLU A 500 -0.69 -13.40 1.43
N ASN A 501 0.32 -12.55 1.60
CA ASN A 501 0.90 -12.23 2.90
C ASN A 501 0.20 -11.08 3.64
N ASP A 502 -0.69 -10.34 2.98
CA ASP A 502 -1.50 -9.27 3.59
C ASP A 502 -2.89 -9.77 4.02
N GLN A 503 -3.37 -10.90 3.49
CA GLN A 503 -4.65 -11.46 3.89
C GLN A 503 -4.57 -12.04 5.31
N GLY A 504 -5.10 -11.34 6.29
CA GLY A 504 -5.22 -11.79 7.67
C GLY A 504 -3.91 -11.89 8.44
N ALA A 505 -2.83 -11.29 7.97
CA ALA A 505 -1.56 -11.25 8.70
C ALA A 505 -1.73 -10.58 10.06
N ASP A 506 -2.51 -9.52 10.13
CA ASP A 506 -2.69 -8.72 11.35
C ASP A 506 -4.16 -8.66 11.81
N GLY A 507 -5.06 -9.23 11.01
CA GLY A 507 -6.49 -9.15 11.28
C GLY A 507 -7.05 -7.71 11.17
N PRO A 508 -8.31 -7.49 11.57
CA PRO A 508 -9.01 -6.23 11.35
C PRO A 508 -8.47 -5.05 12.16
N THR A 509 -7.45 -5.19 12.98
CA THR A 509 -6.87 -4.12 13.81
C THR A 509 -5.36 -4.01 13.69
N GLY A 510 -4.74 -4.75 12.78
CA GLY A 510 -3.30 -5.00 12.83
C GLY A 510 -2.41 -4.06 12.05
N GLY A 511 -2.87 -3.13 11.28
CA GLY A 511 -2.01 -2.16 10.58
C GLY A 511 -1.52 -2.58 9.17
N PHE A 512 -1.36 -3.86 8.87
CA PHE A 512 -0.88 -4.37 7.56
C PHE A 512 -1.78 -5.47 7.00
N GLY A 513 -3.05 -5.18 6.82
CA GLY A 513 -4.03 -6.09 6.25
C GLY A 513 -4.86 -5.41 5.17
N TRP A 514 -6.08 -5.87 4.98
CA TRP A 514 -7.01 -5.30 4.00
C TRP A 514 -7.34 -3.82 4.28
N GLU A 515 -7.27 -3.37 5.54
CA GLU A 515 -7.56 -1.98 5.95
C GLU A 515 -6.57 -1.00 5.35
N THR A 516 -5.30 -1.39 5.21
CA THR A 516 -4.21 -0.53 4.76
C THR A 516 -3.80 -0.78 3.31
N TYR A 517 -4.27 -1.87 2.68
CA TYR A 517 -3.83 -2.29 1.35
C TYR A 517 -4.01 -1.21 0.27
N HIS A 518 -5.16 -0.50 0.27
CA HIS A 518 -5.39 0.60 -0.68
C HIS A 518 -4.39 1.74 -0.50
N SER A 519 -4.13 2.15 0.74
CA SER A 519 -3.19 3.25 1.03
C SER A 519 -1.80 2.92 0.52
N PHE A 520 -1.29 1.74 0.85
CA PHE A 520 0.02 1.29 0.38
C PHE A 520 0.07 1.12 -1.14
N PHE A 521 -1.00 0.64 -1.78
CA PHE A 521 -1.03 0.54 -3.24
C PHE A 521 -1.00 1.93 -3.90
N ILE A 522 -1.72 2.90 -3.35
CA ILE A 522 -1.74 4.29 -3.84
C ILE A 522 -0.33 4.90 -3.71
N GLU A 523 0.32 4.75 -2.57
CA GLU A 523 1.67 5.26 -2.33
C GLU A 523 2.71 4.61 -3.26
N MET A 524 2.65 3.30 -3.41
CA MET A 524 3.52 2.55 -4.32
C MET A 524 3.32 3.00 -5.77
N ALA A 525 2.07 3.13 -6.23
CA ALA A 525 1.74 3.61 -7.56
C ALA A 525 2.22 5.06 -7.80
N ALA A 526 2.20 5.90 -6.76
CA ALA A 526 2.79 7.24 -6.80
C ALA A 526 4.30 7.16 -7.01
N GLY A 527 4.98 6.29 -6.27
CA GLY A 527 6.40 6.01 -6.46
C GLY A 527 6.70 5.53 -7.88
N TRP A 528 5.95 4.58 -8.41
CA TRP A 528 6.08 4.12 -9.80
C TRP A 528 5.93 5.26 -10.81
N LYS A 529 4.91 6.11 -10.65
CA LYS A 529 4.73 7.27 -11.55
C LYS A 529 5.83 8.31 -11.41
N GLN A 530 6.43 8.44 -10.25
CA GLN A 530 7.57 9.34 -10.03
C GLN A 530 8.82 8.84 -10.76
N ASP A 531 9.13 7.55 -10.65
CA ASP A 531 10.37 6.97 -11.15
C ASP A 531 10.24 6.42 -12.58
N PHE A 532 9.01 6.06 -12.99
CA PHE A 532 8.66 5.58 -14.33
C PHE A 532 7.51 6.41 -14.92
N PRO A 533 7.76 7.69 -15.28
CA PRO A 533 6.70 8.65 -15.57
C PRO A 533 5.80 8.27 -16.76
N ASN A 534 6.31 7.46 -17.69
CA ASN A 534 5.61 7.04 -18.89
C ASN A 534 4.83 5.72 -18.73
N VAL A 535 4.66 5.20 -17.52
CA VAL A 535 3.80 4.03 -17.28
C VAL A 535 2.34 4.38 -17.66
N GLU A 536 1.78 3.59 -18.57
CA GLU A 536 0.45 3.80 -19.13
C GLU A 536 -0.58 2.81 -18.59
N ARG A 537 -0.17 1.65 -18.00
CA ARG A 537 -1.07 0.59 -17.53
C ARG A 537 -0.53 -0.14 -16.30
N TYR A 538 -1.48 -0.58 -15.46
CA TYR A 538 -1.26 -1.56 -14.40
C TYR A 538 -2.09 -2.81 -14.68
N TYR A 539 -1.48 -3.99 -14.62
CA TYR A 539 -2.15 -5.28 -14.71
C TYR A 539 -2.02 -6.01 -13.38
N VAL A 540 -3.15 -6.19 -12.69
CA VAL A 540 -3.20 -6.72 -11.33
C VAL A 540 -3.89 -8.06 -11.31
N PHE A 541 -3.46 -8.97 -10.46
CA PHE A 541 -4.17 -10.22 -10.19
C PHE A 541 -4.87 -10.13 -8.83
N GLN A 542 -6.15 -10.50 -8.80
CA GLN A 542 -6.84 -10.78 -7.55
C GLN A 542 -6.34 -12.14 -7.04
N ILE A 543 -5.84 -12.17 -5.81
CA ILE A 543 -5.21 -13.36 -5.24
C ILE A 543 -6.17 -14.53 -5.09
N TRP A 544 -5.61 -15.73 -5.04
CA TRP A 544 -6.28 -16.99 -4.79
C TRP A 544 -6.86 -17.06 -3.36
N PRO A 545 -8.10 -17.56 -3.17
CA PRO A 545 -8.64 -17.77 -1.84
C PRO A 545 -7.87 -18.84 -1.07
N ASN A 546 -7.60 -18.58 0.20
CA ASN A 546 -6.98 -19.52 1.14
C ASN A 546 -5.65 -20.14 0.67
N SER A 547 -4.85 -19.36 -0.03
CA SER A 547 -3.50 -19.78 -0.42
C SER A 547 -2.49 -19.33 0.62
N CYS A 548 -1.53 -20.14 1.04
CA CYS A 548 -0.43 -19.82 1.96
C CYS A 548 -0.80 -18.94 3.16
N ALA A 549 -2.06 -18.80 3.49
CA ALA A 549 -2.55 -17.73 4.34
C ALA A 549 -1.87 -17.74 5.71
N MET A 550 -1.16 -16.71 6.00
CA MET A 550 -0.70 -16.36 7.34
C MET A 550 -1.89 -15.86 8.17
N GLY A 551 -2.99 -16.62 8.24
CA GLY A 551 -4.08 -16.34 9.16
C GLY A 551 -5.47 -16.02 8.59
N GLY A 552 -5.74 -16.22 7.31
CA GLY A 552 -7.01 -15.88 6.62
C GLY A 552 -8.30 -16.54 7.14
N ARG A 553 -8.35 -16.98 8.38
CA ARG A 553 -9.49 -17.71 8.94
C ARG A 553 -10.68 -16.85 9.36
N ASN A 554 -10.53 -15.52 9.40
CA ASN A 554 -11.54 -14.59 9.91
C ASN A 554 -12.25 -13.81 8.81
N GLY A 555 -12.18 -14.23 7.54
CA GLY A 555 -12.73 -13.50 6.40
C GLY A 555 -11.89 -12.28 5.98
N SER A 556 -10.71 -12.08 6.54
CA SER A 556 -9.80 -10.98 6.16
C SER A 556 -9.27 -11.15 4.73
N GLY A 557 -9.07 -12.38 4.27
CA GLY A 557 -8.71 -12.66 2.88
C GLY A 557 -9.85 -12.32 1.90
N ASP A 558 -11.12 -12.54 2.27
CA ASP A 558 -12.27 -12.10 1.48
C ASP A 558 -12.30 -10.58 1.35
N MET A 559 -12.03 -9.86 2.45
CA MET A 559 -11.96 -8.40 2.48
C MET A 559 -10.77 -7.88 1.68
N LEU A 560 -9.61 -8.54 1.72
CA LEU A 560 -8.47 -8.15 0.91
C LEU A 560 -8.76 -8.28 -0.59
N ARG A 561 -9.36 -9.40 -1.01
CA ARG A 561 -9.79 -9.58 -2.41
C ARG A 561 -10.82 -8.53 -2.84
N GLU A 562 -11.71 -8.10 -1.93
CA GLU A 562 -12.59 -6.96 -2.17
C GLU A 562 -11.81 -5.67 -2.41
N LYS A 563 -10.77 -5.40 -1.60
CA LYS A 563 -9.89 -4.24 -1.82
C LYS A 563 -9.20 -4.32 -3.19
N GLN A 564 -8.70 -5.49 -3.57
CA GLN A 564 -8.10 -5.66 -4.89
C GLN A 564 -9.12 -5.44 -6.02
N ARG A 565 -10.34 -5.98 -5.88
CA ARG A 565 -11.43 -5.78 -6.85
C ARG A 565 -11.77 -4.30 -7.08
N GLN A 566 -11.68 -3.48 -6.03
CA GLN A 566 -11.98 -2.06 -6.08
C GLN A 566 -10.85 -1.20 -6.68
N LEU A 567 -9.62 -1.72 -6.82
CA LEU A 567 -8.50 -0.93 -7.35
C LEU A 567 -8.78 -0.25 -8.71
N PRO A 568 -9.47 -0.87 -9.69
CA PRO A 568 -9.82 -0.18 -10.94
C PRO A 568 -10.79 0.99 -10.78
N GLU A 569 -11.43 1.14 -9.62
CA GLU A 569 -12.24 2.33 -9.30
C GLU A 569 -11.35 3.52 -8.92
N LEU A 570 -10.13 3.22 -8.42
CA LEU A 570 -9.13 4.22 -8.02
C LEU A 570 -8.18 4.57 -9.17
N PHE A 571 -7.96 3.65 -10.12
CA PHE A 571 -6.98 3.78 -11.20
C PHE A 571 -7.62 3.50 -12.54
N SER A 572 -7.89 4.55 -13.32
CA SER A 572 -8.47 4.44 -14.67
C SER A 572 -7.59 3.66 -15.66
N ILE A 573 -6.30 3.51 -15.35
CA ILE A 573 -5.31 2.81 -16.18
C ILE A 573 -5.06 1.36 -15.75
N MET A 574 -5.96 0.78 -14.93
CA MET A 574 -5.77 -0.55 -14.37
C MET A 574 -6.73 -1.58 -14.98
N SER A 575 -6.20 -2.77 -15.21
CA SER A 575 -6.98 -3.98 -15.45
C SER A 575 -6.68 -5.00 -14.36
N ILE A 576 -7.73 -5.68 -13.86
CA ILE A 576 -7.58 -6.73 -12.85
C ILE A 576 -8.12 -8.06 -13.38
N LEU A 577 -7.42 -9.13 -13.06
CA LEU A 577 -7.75 -10.50 -13.47
C LEU A 577 -7.94 -11.40 -12.25
N SER A 578 -8.93 -12.28 -12.30
CA SER A 578 -9.13 -13.30 -11.29
C SER A 578 -8.14 -14.45 -11.47
N THR A 579 -7.53 -14.91 -10.41
CA THR A 579 -6.73 -16.16 -10.43
C THR A 579 -7.59 -17.42 -10.27
N LEU A 580 -8.88 -17.26 -10.00
CA LEU A 580 -9.84 -18.35 -9.96
C LEU A 580 -10.02 -18.98 -11.34
N GLY A 581 -10.33 -20.27 -11.38
CA GLY A 581 -10.53 -21.00 -12.63
C GLY A 581 -9.25 -21.36 -13.37
N VAL A 582 -8.09 -20.95 -12.90
CA VAL A 582 -6.80 -21.37 -13.45
C VAL A 582 -6.53 -22.82 -13.07
N GLN A 583 -6.26 -23.65 -14.09
CA GLN A 583 -5.97 -25.09 -13.94
C GLN A 583 -4.56 -25.41 -14.48
N PRO A 584 -3.82 -26.32 -13.88
CA PRO A 584 -4.11 -27.06 -12.63
C PRO A 584 -4.30 -26.12 -11.44
N GLU A 585 -5.08 -26.60 -10.45
CA GLU A 585 -5.30 -25.82 -9.23
C GLU A 585 -3.97 -25.51 -8.54
N GLY A 586 -3.83 -24.26 -8.11
CA GLY A 586 -2.79 -23.85 -7.21
C GLY A 586 -3.07 -24.34 -5.78
N GLY A 587 -2.05 -24.29 -4.99
CA GLY A 587 -2.20 -24.27 -3.53
C GLY A 587 -1.75 -22.90 -3.07
N CYS A 588 -0.65 -22.89 -2.30
CA CYS A 588 0.10 -21.67 -2.05
C CYS A 588 0.67 -21.07 -3.35
N HIS A 589 1.21 -21.91 -4.22
CA HIS A 589 1.72 -21.56 -5.54
C HIS A 589 1.04 -22.37 -6.64
N PHE A 590 1.06 -21.84 -7.85
CA PHE A 590 0.57 -22.54 -9.01
C PHE A 590 1.65 -23.46 -9.60
N PRO A 591 1.29 -24.60 -10.20
CA PRO A 591 2.22 -25.37 -11.03
C PRO A 591 2.55 -24.60 -12.32
N LEU A 592 3.62 -25.00 -13.03
CA LEU A 592 4.09 -24.30 -14.24
C LEU A 592 2.98 -24.05 -15.27
N GLU A 593 2.12 -25.05 -15.53
CA GLU A 593 0.99 -24.90 -16.45
C GLU A 593 -0.03 -23.85 -15.98
N GLY A 594 -0.26 -23.76 -14.67
CA GLY A 594 -1.10 -22.72 -14.06
C GLY A 594 -0.51 -21.34 -14.26
N TRP A 595 0.77 -21.16 -13.97
CA TRP A 595 1.48 -19.90 -14.26
C TRP A 595 1.51 -19.57 -15.76
N GLY A 596 1.65 -20.56 -16.64
CA GLY A 596 1.53 -20.34 -18.08
C GLY A 596 0.19 -19.76 -18.52
N LYS A 597 -0.88 -20.02 -17.76
CA LYS A 597 -2.19 -19.37 -18.03
C LYS A 597 -2.22 -17.90 -17.66
N PHE A 598 -1.47 -17.46 -16.66
CA PHE A 598 -1.35 -16.02 -16.34
C PHE A 598 -0.83 -15.23 -17.54
N ALA A 599 0.20 -15.71 -18.21
CA ALA A 599 0.70 -15.11 -19.44
C ALA A 599 -0.39 -14.99 -20.51
N ARG A 600 -1.16 -16.08 -20.75
CA ARG A 600 -2.24 -16.09 -21.72
C ARG A 600 -3.42 -15.18 -21.37
N MET A 601 -3.66 -14.95 -20.07
CA MET A 601 -4.72 -14.04 -19.60
C MET A 601 -4.34 -12.57 -19.75
N VAL A 602 -3.07 -12.24 -19.48
CA VAL A 602 -2.57 -10.85 -19.53
C VAL A 602 -2.29 -10.41 -20.97
N ARG A 603 -1.77 -11.29 -21.83
CA ARG A 603 -1.37 -10.97 -23.21
C ARG A 603 -2.46 -10.21 -24.00
N PRO A 604 -3.72 -10.65 -24.06
CA PRO A 604 -4.74 -9.93 -24.82
C PRO A 604 -4.99 -8.50 -24.32
N LEU A 605 -4.84 -8.26 -23.02
CA LEU A 605 -4.95 -6.91 -22.44
C LEU A 605 -3.80 -6.02 -22.92
N ILE A 606 -2.57 -6.52 -22.88
CA ILE A 606 -1.39 -5.81 -23.38
C ILE A 606 -1.52 -5.55 -24.89
N GLU A 607 -1.96 -6.53 -25.68
CA GLU A 607 -2.15 -6.40 -27.11
C GLU A 607 -3.22 -5.37 -27.46
N ARG A 608 -4.32 -5.30 -26.71
CA ARG A 608 -5.33 -4.25 -26.84
C ARG A 608 -4.76 -2.86 -26.53
N ASP A 609 -4.05 -2.75 -25.40
CA ASP A 609 -3.67 -1.46 -24.84
C ASP A 609 -2.48 -0.82 -25.57
N PHE A 610 -1.58 -1.63 -26.16
CA PHE A 610 -0.33 -1.13 -26.73
C PHE A 610 -0.11 -1.44 -28.23
N TYR A 611 -0.91 -2.35 -28.79
CA TYR A 611 -0.71 -2.78 -30.18
C TYR A 611 -1.97 -2.60 -31.02
N GLY A 612 -3.03 -2.05 -30.45
CA GLY A 612 -4.26 -1.72 -31.17
C GLY A 612 -5.08 -2.94 -31.59
N ASN A 613 -4.82 -4.11 -30.99
CA ASN A 613 -5.61 -5.32 -31.24
C ASN A 613 -7.00 -5.15 -30.62
N ILE A 614 -8.03 -5.04 -31.45
CA ILE A 614 -9.41 -4.92 -30.99
C ILE A 614 -9.97 -6.33 -30.76
N PRO A 615 -10.26 -6.71 -29.50
CA PRO A 615 -10.82 -8.03 -29.22
C PRO A 615 -12.29 -8.12 -29.66
N ASN A 616 -12.71 -9.30 -30.16
CA ASN A 616 -14.08 -9.56 -30.57
C ASN A 616 -15.07 -9.76 -29.40
N GLY A 617 -14.64 -9.56 -28.16
CA GLY A 617 -15.44 -9.71 -26.96
C GLY A 617 -14.64 -9.41 -25.70
N PRO A 618 -15.21 -9.64 -24.52
CA PRO A 618 -14.52 -9.41 -23.24
C PRO A 618 -13.23 -10.25 -23.13
N ILE A 619 -12.17 -9.66 -22.60
CA ILE A 619 -10.86 -10.30 -22.39
C ILE A 619 -10.40 -10.25 -20.94
N GLY A 620 -11.15 -9.59 -20.05
CA GLY A 620 -10.90 -9.49 -18.62
C GLY A 620 -11.82 -10.39 -17.79
N SER A 621 -11.63 -10.40 -16.48
CA SER A 621 -12.51 -11.06 -15.51
C SER A 621 -13.74 -10.19 -15.23
N PRO A 622 -14.99 -10.74 -15.18
CA PRO A 622 -16.16 -9.95 -14.80
C PRO A 622 -16.01 -9.33 -13.41
N ASN A 623 -16.33 -8.05 -13.31
CA ASN A 623 -16.28 -7.29 -12.06
C ASN A 623 -17.67 -6.72 -11.71
N LEU A 624 -18.14 -6.96 -10.48
CA LEU A 624 -19.40 -6.41 -9.99
C LEU A 624 -19.33 -4.89 -9.93
N ARG A 625 -20.37 -4.24 -10.50
CA ARG A 625 -20.54 -2.77 -10.48
C ARG A 625 -21.59 -2.36 -9.45
N ARG A 626 -22.69 -3.10 -9.36
CA ARG A 626 -23.81 -2.75 -8.51
C ARG A 626 -24.64 -3.97 -8.14
N ALA A 627 -25.23 -3.95 -6.95
CA ALA A 627 -26.24 -4.89 -6.50
C ALA A 627 -27.51 -4.10 -6.15
N THR A 628 -28.70 -4.50 -6.68
CA THR A 628 -29.95 -3.74 -6.53
C THR A 628 -31.09 -4.69 -6.24
N TYR A 629 -31.90 -4.40 -5.18
CA TYR A 629 -33.11 -5.14 -4.90
C TYR A 629 -34.19 -4.82 -5.91
N HIS A 630 -35.01 -5.85 -6.25
CA HIS A 630 -36.34 -5.60 -6.79
C HIS A 630 -37.31 -5.15 -5.68
N PRO A 631 -38.38 -4.40 -6.00
CA PRO A 631 -39.30 -3.85 -4.99
C PRO A 631 -39.94 -4.89 -4.05
N SER A 632 -40.09 -6.16 -4.49
CA SER A 632 -40.60 -7.24 -3.64
C SER A 632 -39.56 -7.81 -2.67
N HIS A 633 -38.29 -7.45 -2.81
CA HIS A 633 -37.16 -8.06 -2.09
C HIS A 633 -37.00 -9.57 -2.25
N GLU A 634 -37.73 -10.19 -3.21
CA GLU A 634 -37.60 -11.60 -3.53
C GLU A 634 -36.47 -11.91 -4.50
N SER A 635 -35.88 -10.87 -5.08
CA SER A 635 -34.75 -10.99 -5.99
C SER A 635 -33.81 -9.79 -5.94
N ILE A 636 -32.60 -10.01 -6.42
CA ILE A 636 -31.54 -9.03 -6.53
C ILE A 636 -30.91 -9.10 -7.91
N ASP A 637 -30.64 -7.96 -8.50
CA ASP A 637 -29.84 -7.82 -9.71
C ASP A 637 -28.40 -7.48 -9.38
N LEU A 638 -27.48 -8.27 -9.88
CA LEU A 638 -26.04 -8.05 -9.83
C LEU A 638 -25.58 -7.61 -11.22
N GLU A 639 -25.24 -6.33 -11.34
CA GLU A 639 -24.75 -5.74 -12.58
C GLU A 639 -23.22 -5.82 -12.63
N PHE A 640 -22.69 -6.45 -13.68
CA PHE A 640 -21.25 -6.60 -13.95
C PHE A 640 -20.81 -5.65 -15.08
N ASP A 641 -19.51 -5.46 -15.22
CA ASP A 641 -18.90 -4.66 -16.31
C ASP A 641 -18.90 -5.39 -17.66
N GLN A 642 -19.26 -6.67 -17.69
CA GLN A 642 -19.33 -7.51 -18.88
C GLN A 642 -20.29 -8.69 -18.68
N PRO A 643 -20.71 -9.37 -19.77
CA PRO A 643 -21.64 -10.48 -19.67
C PRO A 643 -21.12 -11.66 -18.84
N VAL A 644 -22.01 -12.23 -18.03
CA VAL A 644 -21.74 -13.38 -17.17
C VAL A 644 -22.64 -14.57 -17.53
N VAL A 645 -22.23 -15.75 -17.09
CA VAL A 645 -22.95 -17.02 -17.35
C VAL A 645 -23.41 -17.62 -16.04
N TRP A 646 -24.72 -17.86 -15.91
CA TRP A 646 -25.28 -18.53 -14.75
C TRP A 646 -25.20 -20.06 -14.90
N GLN A 647 -24.94 -20.74 -13.80
CA GLN A 647 -25.05 -22.18 -13.62
C GLN A 647 -25.64 -22.43 -12.22
N GLU A 648 -26.62 -23.31 -12.09
CA GLU A 648 -27.29 -23.60 -10.81
C GLU A 648 -26.33 -24.08 -9.72
N SER A 649 -25.22 -24.71 -10.10
CA SER A 649 -24.17 -25.15 -9.17
C SER A 649 -23.50 -24.05 -8.36
N ILE A 650 -23.60 -22.78 -8.81
CA ILE A 650 -22.97 -21.63 -8.12
C ILE A 650 -23.90 -20.95 -7.12
N ALA A 651 -25.16 -21.34 -7.01
CA ALA A 651 -26.14 -20.74 -6.11
C ALA A 651 -25.66 -20.72 -4.65
N GLY A 652 -24.95 -21.76 -4.22
CA GLY A 652 -24.40 -21.84 -2.86
C GLY A 652 -23.19 -20.97 -2.58
N GLU A 653 -22.65 -20.24 -3.55
CA GLU A 653 -21.46 -19.39 -3.38
C GLU A 653 -21.81 -17.92 -3.05
N PHE A 654 -23.10 -17.60 -2.87
CA PHE A 654 -23.56 -16.25 -2.50
C PHE A 654 -23.99 -16.20 -1.05
N TYR A 655 -23.69 -15.09 -0.38
CA TYR A 655 -23.98 -14.85 1.03
C TYR A 655 -24.60 -13.45 1.20
N LEU A 656 -25.65 -13.37 2.02
CA LEU A 656 -26.34 -12.15 2.41
C LEU A 656 -26.06 -11.86 3.88
N ASP A 657 -25.54 -10.68 4.20
CA ASP A 657 -25.07 -10.30 5.54
C ASP A 657 -24.26 -11.41 6.24
N GLY A 658 -23.38 -12.05 5.46
CA GLY A 658 -22.50 -13.12 5.95
C GLY A 658 -23.12 -14.51 6.02
N GLN A 659 -24.45 -14.66 5.84
CA GLN A 659 -25.17 -15.93 5.84
C GLN A 659 -25.36 -16.44 4.40
N ARG A 660 -25.24 -17.77 4.18
CA ARG A 660 -25.46 -18.35 2.86
C ARG A 660 -26.85 -18.01 2.35
N ALA A 661 -26.93 -17.41 1.15
CA ALA A 661 -28.19 -17.04 0.53
C ALA A 661 -29.01 -18.26 0.13
N ARG A 662 -30.33 -18.22 0.38
CA ARG A 662 -31.28 -19.26 -0.05
C ARG A 662 -31.78 -18.94 -1.46
N ILE A 663 -30.92 -19.19 -2.45
CA ILE A 663 -31.23 -18.94 -3.87
C ILE A 663 -31.99 -20.12 -4.41
N VAL A 664 -33.16 -19.87 -5.01
CA VAL A 664 -34.01 -20.88 -5.66
C VAL A 664 -33.77 -20.96 -7.16
N SER A 665 -33.34 -19.86 -7.78
CA SER A 665 -32.96 -19.83 -9.19
C SER A 665 -32.12 -18.59 -9.48
N GLY A 666 -31.35 -18.64 -10.56
CA GLY A 666 -30.66 -17.50 -11.12
C GLY A 666 -30.84 -17.43 -12.62
N SER A 667 -30.68 -16.24 -13.18
CA SER A 667 -30.69 -16.04 -14.63
C SER A 667 -29.73 -14.90 -15.00
N ALA A 668 -28.93 -15.13 -16.03
CA ALA A 668 -28.04 -14.14 -16.59
C ALA A 668 -28.61 -13.58 -17.91
N ASN A 669 -28.69 -12.28 -18.02
CA ASN A 669 -29.05 -11.55 -19.23
C ASN A 669 -28.01 -10.46 -19.51
N GLY A 670 -27.10 -10.74 -20.44
CA GLY A 670 -25.97 -9.86 -20.69
C GLY A 670 -25.12 -9.66 -19.42
N ASN A 671 -24.99 -8.41 -19.00
CA ASN A 671 -24.18 -8.02 -17.83
C ASN A 671 -24.90 -8.19 -16.49
N THR A 672 -26.19 -8.52 -16.50
CA THR A 672 -26.99 -8.62 -15.27
C THR A 672 -27.25 -10.08 -14.91
N LEU A 673 -26.95 -10.42 -13.67
CA LEU A 673 -27.30 -11.69 -13.04
C LEU A 673 -28.41 -11.41 -12.01
N THR A 674 -29.61 -11.95 -12.28
CA THR A 674 -30.72 -11.92 -11.33
C THR A 674 -30.72 -13.16 -10.47
N LEU A 675 -30.70 -13.01 -9.15
CA LEU A 675 -30.82 -14.09 -8.16
C LEU A 675 -32.17 -13.99 -7.47
N LYS A 676 -32.95 -15.10 -7.47
CA LYS A 676 -34.25 -15.22 -6.77
C LYS A 676 -34.08 -15.99 -5.47
N PHE A 677 -34.68 -15.47 -4.40
CA PHE A 677 -34.62 -16.05 -3.06
C PHE A 677 -35.86 -16.89 -2.75
N SER A 678 -35.75 -17.83 -1.81
CA SER A 678 -36.90 -18.59 -1.30
C SER A 678 -37.85 -17.73 -0.44
N GLU A 679 -37.36 -16.63 0.12
CA GLU A 679 -38.08 -15.70 0.96
C GLU A 679 -37.54 -14.28 0.72
N PRO A 680 -38.36 -13.21 0.87
CA PRO A 680 -37.88 -11.85 0.75
C PRO A 680 -36.72 -11.57 1.71
N SER A 681 -35.68 -10.87 1.25
CA SER A 681 -34.50 -10.52 2.03
C SER A 681 -34.36 -9.00 2.19
N ARG A 682 -33.88 -8.58 3.35
CA ARG A 682 -33.52 -7.18 3.64
C ARG A 682 -32.05 -7.04 4.02
N ALA A 683 -31.22 -7.95 3.55
CA ALA A 683 -29.79 -7.89 3.80
C ALA A 683 -29.19 -6.60 3.20
N ALA A 684 -28.27 -5.98 3.93
CA ALA A 684 -27.61 -4.77 3.47
C ALA A 684 -26.45 -5.05 2.51
N LYS A 685 -25.91 -6.27 2.53
CA LYS A 685 -24.66 -6.61 1.85
C LYS A 685 -24.73 -8.00 1.21
N ILE A 686 -24.03 -8.13 0.08
CA ILE A 686 -23.83 -9.40 -0.61
C ILE A 686 -22.35 -9.73 -0.76
N THR A 687 -22.04 -11.01 -0.62
CA THR A 687 -20.70 -11.57 -0.85
C THR A 687 -20.79 -12.71 -1.86
N TYR A 688 -19.86 -12.75 -2.81
CA TYR A 688 -19.68 -13.88 -3.72
C TYR A 688 -18.37 -14.57 -3.38
N LEU A 689 -18.46 -15.85 -3.03
CA LEU A 689 -17.40 -16.77 -2.70
C LEU A 689 -16.65 -16.38 -1.42
N LYS A 690 -16.69 -17.29 -0.43
CA LYS A 690 -15.90 -17.17 0.80
C LYS A 690 -14.72 -18.13 0.79
N GLU A 691 -13.58 -17.68 1.28
CA GLU A 691 -12.35 -18.49 1.35
C GLU A 691 -12.49 -19.80 2.14
N THR A 692 -13.43 -19.84 3.08
CA THR A 692 -13.64 -21.00 3.97
C THR A 692 -14.48 -22.12 3.33
N ASP A 693 -15.23 -21.82 2.28
CA ASP A 693 -16.17 -22.78 1.67
C ASP A 693 -16.44 -22.46 0.20
N TRP A 694 -15.51 -22.82 -0.66
CA TRP A 694 -15.58 -22.56 -2.08
C TRP A 694 -15.07 -23.74 -2.90
N SER A 695 -15.30 -23.71 -4.21
CA SER A 695 -14.83 -24.76 -5.14
C SER A 695 -14.51 -24.19 -6.51
N GLN A 696 -13.37 -24.59 -7.07
CA GLN A 696 -13.00 -24.30 -8.46
C GLN A 696 -14.03 -24.80 -9.51
N LYS A 697 -14.90 -25.72 -9.12
CA LYS A 697 -15.98 -26.25 -10.00
C LYS A 697 -17.22 -25.37 -9.98
N ARG A 698 -17.37 -24.51 -8.98
CA ARG A 698 -18.53 -23.65 -8.77
C ARG A 698 -18.14 -22.18 -8.89
N LEU A 699 -17.76 -21.73 -10.07
CA LEU A 699 -17.31 -20.38 -10.33
C LEU A 699 -18.25 -19.66 -11.29
N LEU A 700 -18.64 -18.43 -10.95
CA LEU A 700 -19.24 -17.50 -11.87
C LEU A 700 -18.20 -17.11 -12.94
N LYS A 701 -18.57 -17.17 -14.21
CA LYS A 701 -17.66 -16.90 -15.32
C LYS A 701 -18.26 -15.91 -16.31
N GLY A 702 -17.39 -15.20 -17.00
CA GLY A 702 -17.76 -14.43 -18.20
C GLY A 702 -17.96 -15.32 -19.42
N LEU A 703 -18.49 -14.73 -20.49
CA LEU A 703 -18.59 -15.43 -21.79
C LEU A 703 -17.23 -15.85 -22.36
N ASN A 704 -16.16 -15.18 -21.94
CA ASN A 704 -14.77 -15.52 -22.29
C ASN A 704 -14.19 -16.70 -21.48
N GLY A 705 -14.99 -17.28 -20.58
CA GLY A 705 -14.58 -18.40 -19.72
C GLY A 705 -13.71 -18.00 -18.50
N LEU A 706 -13.31 -16.74 -18.37
CA LEU A 706 -12.59 -16.25 -17.19
C LEU A 706 -13.54 -16.16 -15.98
N ALA A 707 -13.03 -16.53 -14.81
CA ALA A 707 -13.79 -16.42 -13.59
C ALA A 707 -14.02 -14.94 -13.22
N ALA A 708 -15.19 -14.65 -12.66
CA ALA A 708 -15.48 -13.35 -12.07
C ALA A 708 -14.58 -13.10 -10.87
N LEU A 709 -14.30 -11.82 -10.62
CA LEU A 709 -13.65 -11.39 -9.38
C LEU A 709 -14.57 -11.69 -8.19
N THR A 710 -14.00 -12.15 -7.08
CA THR A 710 -14.75 -12.27 -5.84
C THR A 710 -15.05 -10.90 -5.27
N PHE A 711 -16.19 -10.78 -4.59
CA PHE A 711 -16.56 -9.57 -3.85
C PHE A 711 -17.07 -9.92 -2.46
N CYS A 712 -16.79 -9.04 -1.50
CA CYS A 712 -17.11 -9.23 -0.11
C CYS A 712 -17.81 -8.00 0.47
N ASN A 713 -18.99 -8.22 1.08
CA ASN A 713 -19.79 -7.17 1.70
C ASN A 713 -20.13 -6.02 0.72
N ALA A 714 -20.33 -6.31 -0.56
CA ALA A 714 -20.78 -5.31 -1.53
C ALA A 714 -22.17 -4.79 -1.11
N PRO A 715 -22.39 -3.47 -1.06
CA PRO A 715 -23.66 -2.90 -0.62
C PRO A 715 -24.77 -3.22 -1.62
N ILE A 716 -25.96 -3.52 -1.09
CA ILE A 716 -27.18 -3.69 -1.87
C ILE A 716 -27.99 -2.40 -1.75
N VAL A 717 -28.37 -1.83 -2.88
CA VAL A 717 -29.16 -0.60 -2.92
C VAL A 717 -30.62 -0.92 -3.28
N GLU A 718 -31.52 -0.05 -2.86
CA GLU A 718 -32.93 -0.09 -3.29
C GLU A 718 -33.03 0.37 -4.75
N GLN A 719 -34.04 -0.13 -5.44
CA GLN A 719 -34.30 0.21 -6.84
C GLN A 719 -34.77 1.65 -6.97
#